data_6945a4321611e7406f2c5fcafa8c69a7
#
_entry.id   6945a4321611e7406f2c5fcafa8c69a7
#
_cell.length_a   1.000
_cell.length_b   1.000
_cell.length_c   1.000
_cell.angle_alpha   90.00
_cell.angle_beta   90.00
_cell.angle_gamma   90.00
#
_symmetry.space_group_name_H-M   'P 1'
#
loop_
_entity.id
_entity.type
_entity.pdbx_description
1 polymer ?
#
loop_
_entity_poly.entity_id
_entity_poly.type
_entity_poly.pdbx_seq_one_letter_code
_entity_poly.pdbx_strand_id
1 'polypeptide(L)'
;MALRHAGRRLLAALACLPLLLAACGGSGGDGNAAPVPVIDAPAEGATFRAGDRIEFSGSASDPEDGELPDGALTWWAELHHDTHSHPFVPETAGGSGSADIPVRGETSDNIWYRFHLRATDGDGRSATVTRDLLPQKARITLAAAPAGQGLQLTLDGQSVATPDTVTGVVGIERDLGAPAEQTANGRRWTFSHWSDGGTRTHTISTPSADTTYTATYTDAGPAGNQAPSVTLNAPATGTVGTPVALGATATDSDGSIASVSFLEGANVLGTDTSAPYTLSWTPAAAGSYTLRARATDDGGTATTSAGVVITIAPAGGSDTQAPTVTLTAPAALATGLTGNVTVSAHASDNVGVASVEFQIDGMPLGAQDTSAPYQVSLDTTAHARGQHVLRARARDAAGNVSGWASATVRFDNAGVDLPLGFVRTTHVNGLNSATAFAQAPDGRFFVAQQGGQLRVVKNGALLGTPFVQLNVDSNGERGLIGGALHPDFATNGWVYVYYTTTQGGVHNRISRFVANGDVATGAETVLVDLPGLSSATNHNGGALHFGNDGKLYVAVGDNANSAHAPDLDHPFGKILRFNDDGSIPADNPFYAGRSGVARAIWAYGLRNPFTFAVQPGTGRLHLNDVGQGSWEEINVGAPGANYGWPQTEGPTTAGGVTAPLFAYRHSDSSPAGNNPGGFFTGFAIAGGAFYPASGSFPAGYRNSYYFADFVSSWIGRLDLANGNAAYMFARINGDPVDLRVGLDGALYVLTRGALLRIGAQ
;
A
#
# COMPACT_ATOMS: atom_id res chain seq x y z
N MET A 1 -18.04 -28.81 36.88
CA MET A 1 -17.73 -28.05 38.10
C MET A 1 -18.01 -26.59 37.72
N ALA A 2 -19.22 -26.15 37.81
CA ALA A 2 -19.98 -25.53 38.88
C ALA A 2 -19.28 -24.27 39.44
N LEU A 3 -19.82 -23.09 39.11
CA LEU A 3 -20.65 -22.28 39.95
C LEU A 3 -21.05 -20.97 39.22
N ARG A 4 -22.30 -20.84 39.04
CA ARG A 4 -23.24 -19.76 39.02
C ARG A 4 -22.90 -18.60 39.97
N HIS A 5 -23.17 -17.34 39.51
CA HIS A 5 -23.93 -16.41 40.38
C HIS A 5 -24.74 -15.42 39.52
N ALA A 6 -26.03 -15.48 39.74
CA ALA A 6 -27.02 -14.53 39.27
C ALA A 6 -27.08 -13.33 40.22
N GLY A 7 -27.31 -12.14 39.69
CA GLY A 7 -27.55 -10.93 40.43
C GLY A 7 -28.59 -10.05 39.72
N ARG A 8 -29.87 -10.27 40.02
CA ARG A 8 -30.97 -9.33 39.72
C ARG A 8 -30.73 -8.04 40.47
N ARG A 9 -30.90 -6.89 39.83
CA ARG A 9 -31.30 -5.67 40.50
C ARG A 9 -32.41 -4.94 39.76
N LEU A 10 -33.40 -4.64 40.56
CA LEU A 10 -34.68 -3.99 40.39
C LEU A 10 -34.58 -2.59 39.71
N LEU A 11 -35.62 -2.28 38.95
CA LEU A 11 -36.05 -0.94 38.59
C LEU A 11 -36.37 -0.11 39.85
N ALA A 12 -35.89 1.14 39.85
CA ALA A 12 -36.50 2.23 40.63
C ALA A 12 -36.62 3.45 39.71
N ALA A 13 -37.83 3.73 39.29
CA ALA A 13 -38.19 4.99 38.67
C ALA A 13 -38.17 6.07 39.75
N LEU A 14 -37.42 7.15 39.51
CA LEU A 14 -37.53 8.37 40.30
C LEU A 14 -37.85 9.54 39.35
N ALA A 15 -39.10 9.96 39.42
CA ALA A 15 -39.53 11.23 38.86
C ALA A 15 -38.92 12.38 39.71
N CYS A 16 -38.16 13.26 39.07
CA CYS A 16 -37.74 14.54 39.68
C CYS A 16 -38.44 15.70 38.98
N LEU A 17 -39.34 16.29 39.70
CA LEU A 17 -40.00 17.58 39.48
C LEU A 17 -38.95 18.71 39.63
N PRO A 18 -38.89 19.74 38.76
CA PRO A 18 -37.99 20.85 38.98
C PRO A 18 -38.55 21.81 40.05
N LEU A 19 -37.80 22.01 41.12
CA LEU A 19 -38.01 23.07 42.10
C LEU A 19 -37.47 24.38 41.53
N LEU A 20 -38.35 25.37 41.33
CA LEU A 20 -37.96 26.76 41.20
C LEU A 20 -37.37 27.24 42.51
N LEU A 21 -36.13 27.69 42.53
CA LEU A 21 -35.57 28.54 43.54
C LEU A 21 -35.25 29.92 42.94
N ALA A 22 -36.07 30.89 43.23
CA ALA A 22 -35.72 32.29 43.04
C ALA A 22 -34.74 32.69 44.13
N ALA A 23 -33.55 33.15 43.75
CA ALA A 23 -32.65 33.88 44.63
C ALA A 23 -32.28 35.20 43.96
N CYS A 24 -32.82 36.31 44.46
CA CYS A 24 -32.35 37.65 44.21
C CYS A 24 -30.99 37.91 44.86
N GLY A 25 -30.06 38.50 44.10
CA GLY A 25 -28.80 39.02 44.62
C GLY A 25 -27.90 39.53 43.50
N GLY A 26 -27.97 40.81 43.16
CA GLY A 26 -27.34 41.45 42.02
C GLY A 26 -25.83 41.63 42.15
N SER A 27 -25.22 41.71 40.99
CA SER A 27 -24.18 42.70 40.63
C SER A 27 -23.85 42.56 39.14
N GLY A 28 -23.86 43.67 38.42
CA GLY A 28 -23.68 43.93 37.01
C GLY A 28 -22.76 42.99 36.26
N GLY A 29 -23.36 42.27 35.30
CA GLY A 29 -22.78 41.64 34.16
C GLY A 29 -23.87 41.70 33.07
N ASP A 30 -23.53 41.94 31.86
CA ASP A 30 -24.42 42.13 30.72
C ASP A 30 -25.53 41.08 30.73
N GLY A 31 -26.77 41.53 30.87
CA GLY A 31 -27.93 40.72 31.21
C GLY A 31 -28.48 39.86 30.09
N ASN A 32 -27.66 39.44 29.14
CA ASN A 32 -28.10 38.54 28.07
C ASN A 32 -27.95 37.08 28.53
N ALA A 33 -29.00 36.29 28.47
CA ALA A 33 -28.97 34.86 28.70
C ALA A 33 -28.65 34.11 27.39
N ALA A 34 -28.36 32.85 27.44
CA ALA A 34 -28.22 32.03 26.23
C ALA A 34 -29.60 31.50 25.79
N PRO A 35 -29.87 31.38 24.50
CA PRO A 35 -31.15 30.88 24.00
C PRO A 35 -31.40 29.42 24.43
N VAL A 36 -32.67 29.06 24.43
CA VAL A 36 -33.11 27.68 24.79
C VAL A 36 -33.65 27.03 23.54
N PRO A 37 -32.82 26.24 22.79
CA PRO A 37 -33.28 25.48 21.64
C PRO A 37 -34.06 24.25 22.05
N VAL A 38 -35.07 23.89 21.24
CA VAL A 38 -35.93 22.71 21.40
C VAL A 38 -35.98 21.97 20.06
N ILE A 39 -35.72 20.67 20.06
CA ILE A 39 -35.90 19.80 18.91
C ILE A 39 -37.30 19.22 18.98
N ASP A 40 -38.17 19.59 18.01
CA ASP A 40 -39.52 19.07 17.85
C ASP A 40 -39.55 17.74 17.07
N ALA A 41 -38.73 17.66 16.05
CA ALA A 41 -38.49 16.44 15.26
C ALA A 41 -36.99 16.24 15.03
N PRO A 42 -36.50 14.97 15.00
CA PRO A 42 -37.21 13.73 15.33
C PRO A 42 -37.63 13.68 16.81
N ALA A 43 -38.75 12.99 17.07
CA ALA A 43 -39.27 12.83 18.45
C ALA A 43 -38.24 12.07 19.32
N GLU A 44 -38.30 12.29 20.65
CA GLU A 44 -37.47 11.54 21.59
C GLU A 44 -37.77 10.03 21.52
N GLY A 45 -36.71 9.21 21.40
CA GLY A 45 -36.82 7.76 21.24
C GLY A 45 -37.26 7.29 19.84
N ALA A 46 -37.35 8.18 18.85
CA ALA A 46 -37.55 7.79 17.47
C ALA A 46 -36.44 6.85 16.98
N THR A 47 -36.75 5.97 16.06
CA THR A 47 -35.80 5.05 15.47
C THR A 47 -35.81 5.18 13.95
N PHE A 48 -34.73 4.76 13.30
CA PHE A 48 -34.62 4.81 11.84
C PHE A 48 -34.41 3.43 11.23
N ARG A 49 -34.69 3.35 9.94
CA ARG A 49 -34.23 2.31 9.01
C ARG A 49 -33.42 2.96 7.92
N ALA A 50 -32.54 2.20 7.29
CA ALA A 50 -31.90 2.67 6.08
C ALA A 50 -32.94 2.89 4.97
N GLY A 51 -32.79 3.97 4.24
CA GLY A 51 -33.75 4.46 3.25
C GLY A 51 -34.86 5.37 3.81
N ASP A 52 -34.95 5.54 5.13
CA ASP A 52 -35.90 6.49 5.71
C ASP A 52 -35.46 7.94 5.41
N ARG A 53 -36.47 8.78 5.14
CA ARG A 53 -36.30 10.23 5.11
C ARG A 53 -36.63 10.78 6.49
N ILE A 54 -35.66 11.38 7.13
CA ILE A 54 -35.78 11.96 8.45
C ILE A 54 -36.04 13.46 8.31
N GLU A 55 -37.20 13.88 8.72
CA GLU A 55 -37.54 15.29 8.89
C GLU A 55 -37.02 15.75 10.25
N PHE A 56 -36.38 16.91 10.28
CA PHE A 56 -35.95 17.56 11.51
C PHE A 56 -36.49 18.98 11.59
N SER A 57 -36.95 19.37 12.78
CA SER A 57 -37.49 20.67 13.04
C SER A 57 -37.29 21.04 14.50
N GLY A 58 -37.22 22.33 14.76
CA GLY A 58 -37.09 22.85 16.12
C GLY A 58 -37.26 24.33 16.16
N SER A 59 -37.32 24.84 17.37
CA SER A 59 -37.52 26.22 17.71
C SER A 59 -36.55 26.65 18.81
N ALA A 60 -36.42 27.90 19.03
CA ALA A 60 -35.70 28.39 20.20
C ALA A 60 -36.36 29.67 20.75
N SER A 61 -36.30 29.82 22.06
CA SER A 61 -36.69 31.07 22.72
C SER A 61 -35.52 31.60 23.52
N ASP A 62 -35.48 32.89 23.61
CA ASP A 62 -34.50 33.62 24.39
C ASP A 62 -35.22 34.49 25.43
N PRO A 63 -34.71 34.58 26.68
CA PRO A 63 -35.35 35.38 27.72
C PRO A 63 -35.47 36.86 27.37
N GLU A 64 -34.54 37.41 26.59
CA GLU A 64 -34.46 38.81 26.23
C GLU A 64 -35.07 39.07 24.83
N ASP A 65 -34.82 38.19 23.87
CA ASP A 65 -35.25 38.37 22.47
C ASP A 65 -36.59 37.68 22.16
N GLY A 66 -37.11 36.84 23.04
CA GLY A 66 -38.35 36.08 22.81
C GLY A 66 -38.17 34.88 21.92
N GLU A 67 -39.15 34.57 21.04
CA GLU A 67 -39.00 33.52 20.03
C GLU A 67 -37.98 33.93 18.95
N LEU A 68 -36.97 33.07 18.73
CA LEU A 68 -35.93 33.34 17.76
C LEU A 68 -36.41 32.96 16.33
N PRO A 69 -36.07 33.75 15.32
CA PRO A 69 -36.42 33.44 13.93
C PRO A 69 -35.62 32.26 13.42
N ASP A 70 -36.14 31.56 12.39
CA ASP A 70 -35.49 30.41 11.76
C ASP A 70 -34.03 30.67 11.34
N GLY A 71 -33.69 31.87 10.93
CA GLY A 71 -32.32 32.27 10.58
C GLY A 71 -31.33 32.29 11.75
N ALA A 72 -31.79 32.26 12.97
CA ALA A 72 -30.99 32.15 14.18
C ALA A 72 -30.66 30.68 14.54
N LEU A 73 -31.25 29.73 13.82
CA LEU A 73 -31.13 28.32 14.07
C LEU A 73 -30.17 27.68 13.06
N THR A 74 -29.34 26.77 13.55
CA THR A 74 -28.40 26.01 12.69
C THR A 74 -28.47 24.55 13.09
N TRP A 75 -28.68 23.69 12.08
CA TRP A 75 -28.70 22.25 12.21
C TRP A 75 -27.44 21.62 11.63
N TRP A 76 -27.00 20.52 12.24
CA TRP A 76 -26.13 19.53 11.62
C TRP A 76 -26.42 18.16 12.22
N ALA A 77 -25.96 17.10 11.56
CA ALA A 77 -26.07 15.76 12.12
C ALA A 77 -24.83 14.94 11.80
N GLU A 78 -24.54 14.00 12.69
CA GLU A 78 -23.41 13.09 12.61
C GLU A 78 -23.89 11.65 12.67
N LEU A 79 -23.30 10.78 11.89
CA LEU A 79 -23.36 9.34 12.05
C LEU A 79 -22.29 8.92 13.05
N HIS A 80 -22.71 8.32 14.15
CA HIS A 80 -21.82 7.75 15.15
C HIS A 80 -21.73 6.25 15.00
N HIS A 81 -20.55 5.68 15.16
CA HIS A 81 -20.35 4.25 15.35
C HIS A 81 -19.12 4.00 16.22
N ASP A 82 -19.19 2.97 17.07
CA ASP A 82 -18.15 2.65 18.06
C ASP A 82 -17.70 3.88 18.87
N THR A 83 -16.51 4.41 18.58
CA THR A 83 -15.89 5.50 19.34
C THR A 83 -15.68 6.78 18.53
N HIS A 84 -16.22 6.86 17.31
CA HIS A 84 -16.04 8.01 16.42
C HIS A 84 -17.32 8.36 15.66
N SER A 85 -17.31 9.51 15.00
CA SER A 85 -18.44 9.99 14.21
C SER A 85 -17.99 10.47 12.82
N HIS A 86 -18.95 10.49 11.91
CA HIS A 86 -18.81 11.02 10.55
C HIS A 86 -19.86 12.10 10.31
N PRO A 87 -19.54 13.20 9.61
CA PRO A 87 -20.56 14.15 9.18
C PRO A 87 -21.65 13.49 8.36
N PHE A 88 -22.92 13.78 8.68
CA PHE A 88 -24.07 13.28 7.94
C PHE A 88 -24.88 14.40 7.30
N VAL A 89 -25.32 15.35 8.10
CA VAL A 89 -25.94 16.58 7.60
C VAL A 89 -24.97 17.72 7.85
N PRO A 90 -24.53 18.46 6.84
CA PRO A 90 -23.68 19.64 7.04
C PRO A 90 -24.42 20.74 7.78
N GLU A 91 -23.69 21.67 8.41
CA GLU A 91 -24.30 22.83 9.05
C GLU A 91 -25.23 23.57 8.08
N THR A 92 -26.49 23.67 8.45
CA THR A 92 -27.56 24.24 7.63
C THR A 92 -28.39 25.19 8.49
N ALA A 93 -28.57 26.44 8.03
CA ALA A 93 -29.41 27.41 8.71
C ALA A 93 -30.88 27.16 8.40
N GLY A 94 -31.76 27.41 9.38
CA GLY A 94 -33.21 27.29 9.26
C GLY A 94 -33.87 26.55 10.42
N GLY A 95 -35.19 26.69 10.56
CA GLY A 95 -35.97 26.03 11.61
C GLY A 95 -36.28 24.56 11.35
N SER A 96 -36.10 24.07 10.11
CA SER A 96 -36.39 22.70 9.72
C SER A 96 -35.61 22.26 8.49
N GLY A 97 -35.54 20.95 8.28
CA GLY A 97 -34.93 20.32 7.11
C GLY A 97 -35.21 18.84 7.05
N SER A 98 -34.56 18.14 6.12
CA SER A 98 -34.68 16.70 6.00
C SER A 98 -33.38 16.09 5.49
N ALA A 99 -33.18 14.79 5.83
CA ALA A 99 -32.05 14.03 5.36
C ALA A 99 -32.49 12.60 5.07
N ASP A 100 -31.95 12.01 3.99
CA ASP A 100 -32.23 10.63 3.61
C ASP A 100 -31.15 9.71 4.21
N ILE A 101 -31.57 8.69 4.97
CA ILE A 101 -30.65 7.68 5.52
C ILE A 101 -30.14 6.79 4.38
N PRO A 102 -28.83 6.67 4.16
CA PRO A 102 -28.29 5.82 3.11
C PRO A 102 -28.68 4.36 3.29
N VAL A 103 -28.91 3.66 2.18
CA VAL A 103 -29.17 2.21 2.18
C VAL A 103 -27.88 1.39 2.08
N ARG A 104 -26.74 2.03 1.74
CA ARG A 104 -25.40 1.43 1.69
C ARG A 104 -24.44 2.25 2.52
N GLY A 105 -23.41 1.61 3.06
CA GLY A 105 -22.37 2.26 3.85
C GLY A 105 -21.96 1.38 5.03
N GLU A 106 -22.03 1.95 6.23
CA GLU A 106 -21.68 1.25 7.46
C GLU A 106 -22.62 0.08 7.72
N THR A 107 -22.05 -1.13 7.86
CA THR A 107 -22.80 -2.36 8.10
C THR A 107 -22.81 -2.82 9.56
N SER A 108 -22.11 -2.09 10.44
CA SER A 108 -22.14 -2.31 11.88
C SER A 108 -23.55 -2.08 12.43
N ASP A 109 -23.94 -2.86 13.43
CA ASP A 109 -25.19 -2.65 14.14
C ASP A 109 -25.08 -1.60 15.26
N ASN A 110 -23.86 -1.13 15.56
CA ASN A 110 -23.57 -0.16 16.59
C ASN A 110 -23.44 1.27 16.01
N ILE A 111 -24.49 1.70 15.32
CA ILE A 111 -24.57 3.04 14.71
C ILE A 111 -25.78 3.81 15.24
N TRP A 112 -25.67 5.13 15.26
CA TRP A 112 -26.81 6.05 15.53
C TRP A 112 -26.53 7.41 14.87
N TYR A 113 -27.59 8.15 14.58
CA TYR A 113 -27.47 9.53 14.12
C TYR A 113 -27.73 10.49 15.27
N ARG A 114 -26.85 11.48 15.44
CA ARG A 114 -27.05 12.58 16.39
C ARG A 114 -27.35 13.85 15.63
N PHE A 115 -28.54 14.37 15.82
CA PHE A 115 -28.96 15.68 15.32
C PHE A 115 -28.65 16.74 16.36
N HIS A 116 -28.11 17.86 15.93
CA HIS A 116 -27.76 19.02 16.73
C HIS A 116 -28.56 20.21 16.24
N LEU A 117 -29.15 20.96 17.16
CA LEU A 117 -29.75 22.24 16.91
C LEU A 117 -29.03 23.30 17.76
N ARG A 118 -28.36 24.21 17.12
CA ARG A 118 -27.75 25.40 17.74
C ARG A 118 -28.65 26.62 17.48
N ALA A 119 -29.03 27.31 18.52
CA ALA A 119 -29.63 28.62 18.43
C ALA A 119 -28.60 29.68 18.82
N THR A 120 -28.63 30.81 18.11
CA THR A 120 -27.77 31.97 18.41
C THR A 120 -28.66 33.20 18.51
N ASP A 121 -28.57 33.93 19.63
CA ASP A 121 -29.33 35.16 19.89
C ASP A 121 -28.79 36.38 19.11
N GLY A 122 -29.44 37.52 19.23
CA GLY A 122 -29.05 38.76 18.54
C GLY A 122 -27.70 39.32 18.99
N ASP A 123 -27.22 38.98 20.16
CA ASP A 123 -25.93 39.39 20.72
C ASP A 123 -24.81 38.38 20.53
N GLY A 124 -25.09 37.22 19.87
CA GLY A 124 -24.11 36.20 19.46
C GLY A 124 -23.86 35.11 20.50
N ARG A 125 -24.66 35.00 21.58
CA ARG A 125 -24.61 33.83 22.46
C ARG A 125 -25.33 32.66 21.80
N SER A 126 -24.88 31.45 22.07
CA SER A 126 -25.49 30.27 21.49
C SER A 126 -25.61 29.14 22.50
N ALA A 127 -26.64 28.32 22.30
CA ALA A 127 -26.81 27.04 22.99
C ALA A 127 -27.10 25.94 21.96
N THR A 128 -26.77 24.72 22.32
CA THR A 128 -26.98 23.57 21.45
C THR A 128 -27.70 22.47 22.22
N VAL A 129 -28.72 21.90 21.59
CA VAL A 129 -29.41 20.67 22.05
C VAL A 129 -29.18 19.55 21.03
N THR A 130 -29.19 18.33 21.51
CA THR A 130 -28.98 17.15 20.65
C THR A 130 -30.11 16.14 20.74
N ARG A 131 -30.31 15.38 19.67
CA ARG A 131 -31.27 14.27 19.61
C ARG A 131 -30.61 13.08 18.95
N ASP A 132 -30.55 11.96 19.68
CA ASP A 132 -30.06 10.70 19.13
C ASP A 132 -31.21 9.91 18.47
N LEU A 133 -30.97 9.44 17.26
CA LEU A 133 -31.86 8.60 16.51
C LEU A 133 -31.23 7.21 16.39
N LEU A 134 -31.84 6.20 17.00
CA LEU A 134 -31.30 4.86 17.11
C LEU A 134 -31.76 3.97 15.95
N PRO A 135 -30.97 2.96 15.50
CA PRO A 135 -31.35 2.08 14.41
C PRO A 135 -32.38 1.04 14.85
N GLN A 136 -33.30 0.69 13.97
CA GLN A 136 -34.00 -0.56 14.03
C GLN A 136 -33.09 -1.68 13.58
N LYS A 137 -33.05 -2.79 14.31
CA LYS A 137 -32.12 -3.89 14.07
C LYS A 137 -32.86 -5.19 13.83
N ALA A 138 -32.30 -6.07 13.00
CA ALA A 138 -32.74 -7.44 12.81
C ALA A 138 -31.52 -8.34 12.60
N ARG A 139 -31.70 -9.64 12.83
CA ARG A 139 -30.67 -10.66 12.66
C ARG A 139 -30.77 -11.29 11.28
N ILE A 140 -29.65 -11.39 10.60
CA ILE A 140 -29.49 -12.15 9.37
C ILE A 140 -28.71 -13.40 9.72
N THR A 141 -29.33 -14.57 9.47
CA THR A 141 -28.65 -15.85 9.63
C THR A 141 -28.35 -16.43 8.25
N LEU A 142 -27.08 -16.71 7.96
CA LEU A 142 -26.66 -17.45 6.77
C LEU A 142 -26.56 -18.94 7.11
N ALA A 143 -27.24 -19.77 6.35
CA ALA A 143 -27.22 -21.21 6.51
C ALA A 143 -26.96 -21.92 5.19
N ALA A 144 -26.39 -23.11 5.25
CA ALA A 144 -26.24 -23.97 4.08
C ALA A 144 -27.05 -25.27 4.28
N ALA A 145 -27.64 -25.75 3.21
CA ALA A 145 -28.31 -27.04 3.16
C ALA A 145 -27.62 -27.94 2.12
N PRO A 146 -27.25 -29.18 2.50
CA PRO A 146 -27.49 -29.82 3.80
C PRO A 146 -26.60 -29.24 4.90
N ALA A 147 -27.12 -29.13 6.10
CA ALA A 147 -26.42 -28.58 7.24
C ALA A 147 -25.29 -29.51 7.70
N GLY A 148 -24.25 -28.91 8.38
CA GLY A 148 -23.18 -29.67 8.98
C GLY A 148 -22.13 -30.22 8.02
N GLN A 149 -22.16 -29.78 6.75
CA GLN A 149 -21.18 -30.19 5.73
C GLN A 149 -19.92 -29.31 5.68
N GLY A 150 -19.83 -28.25 6.49
CA GLY A 150 -18.71 -27.31 6.44
C GLY A 150 -18.70 -26.38 5.22
N LEU A 151 -19.88 -26.21 4.60
CA LEU A 151 -20.05 -25.34 3.43
C LEU A 151 -19.87 -23.87 3.82
N GLN A 152 -19.15 -23.12 2.98
CA GLN A 152 -18.86 -21.70 3.18
C GLN A 152 -19.79 -20.85 2.31
N LEU A 153 -20.18 -19.71 2.83
CA LEU A 153 -20.91 -18.66 2.10
C LEU A 153 -20.14 -17.34 2.18
N THR A 154 -20.63 -16.31 1.54
CA THR A 154 -20.06 -14.96 1.72
C THR A 154 -21.13 -13.96 2.13
N LEU A 155 -20.76 -13.02 3.00
CA LEU A 155 -21.51 -11.84 3.36
C LEU A 155 -20.62 -10.63 3.09
N ASP A 156 -21.09 -9.71 2.25
CA ASP A 156 -20.31 -8.53 1.80
C ASP A 156 -18.92 -8.91 1.26
N GLY A 157 -18.84 -10.04 0.55
CA GLY A 157 -17.60 -10.56 -0.02
C GLY A 157 -16.68 -11.29 0.97
N GLN A 158 -16.98 -11.29 2.27
CA GLN A 158 -16.21 -12.02 3.27
C GLN A 158 -16.75 -13.45 3.44
N SER A 159 -15.85 -14.44 3.48
CA SER A 159 -16.21 -15.83 3.68
C SER A 159 -16.67 -16.06 5.12
N VAL A 160 -17.82 -16.70 5.27
CA VAL A 160 -18.40 -17.07 6.56
C VAL A 160 -18.70 -18.57 6.62
N ALA A 161 -18.40 -19.20 7.76
CA ALA A 161 -18.77 -20.58 8.01
C ALA A 161 -20.25 -20.67 8.37
N THR A 162 -20.95 -21.68 7.85
CA THR A 162 -22.38 -21.81 8.12
C THR A 162 -22.71 -22.82 9.23
N PRO A 163 -23.71 -22.52 10.11
CA PRO A 163 -24.52 -21.29 10.15
C PRO A 163 -23.77 -20.13 10.82
N ASP A 164 -23.95 -18.91 10.29
CA ASP A 164 -23.47 -17.67 10.90
C ASP A 164 -24.62 -16.68 11.08
N THR A 165 -24.57 -15.84 12.12
CA THR A 165 -25.62 -14.87 12.42
C THR A 165 -25.03 -13.52 12.76
N VAL A 166 -25.41 -12.51 12.00
CA VAL A 166 -25.03 -11.10 12.24
C VAL A 166 -26.27 -10.27 12.55
N THR A 167 -26.11 -9.25 13.37
CA THR A 167 -27.14 -8.21 13.57
C THR A 167 -26.86 -7.07 12.59
N GLY A 168 -27.87 -6.62 11.87
CA GLY A 168 -27.77 -5.50 10.94
C GLY A 168 -28.85 -4.45 11.20
N VAL A 169 -28.63 -3.25 10.70
CA VAL A 169 -29.61 -2.16 10.69
C VAL A 169 -30.62 -2.42 9.57
N VAL A 170 -31.90 -2.41 9.91
CA VAL A 170 -33.00 -2.65 8.95
C VAL A 170 -32.88 -1.70 7.76
N GLY A 171 -33.02 -2.26 6.55
CA GLY A 171 -32.95 -1.52 5.30
C GLY A 171 -31.53 -1.38 4.71
N ILE A 172 -30.47 -1.60 5.46
CA ILE A 172 -29.10 -1.62 4.92
C ILE A 172 -28.96 -2.77 3.92
N GLU A 173 -28.45 -2.46 2.75
CA GLU A 173 -28.16 -3.44 1.71
C GLU A 173 -26.91 -4.26 2.05
N ARG A 174 -27.01 -5.57 1.91
CA ARG A 174 -25.97 -6.56 2.16
C ARG A 174 -25.84 -7.49 0.95
N ASP A 175 -24.64 -7.87 0.61
CA ASP A 175 -24.39 -8.76 -0.52
C ASP A 175 -24.21 -10.20 -0.03
N LEU A 176 -25.16 -11.08 -0.38
CA LEU A 176 -25.08 -12.51 -0.14
C LEU A 176 -24.40 -13.21 -1.30
N GLY A 177 -23.51 -14.16 -1.01
CA GLY A 177 -22.87 -14.96 -2.03
C GLY A 177 -22.72 -16.42 -1.64
N ALA A 178 -22.77 -17.29 -2.65
CA ALA A 178 -22.55 -18.72 -2.51
C ALA A 178 -21.52 -19.18 -3.56
N PRO A 179 -20.45 -19.90 -3.22
CA PRO A 179 -19.56 -20.52 -4.22
C PRO A 179 -20.37 -21.40 -5.17
N ALA A 180 -20.06 -21.35 -6.48
CA ALA A 180 -20.74 -22.17 -7.49
C ALA A 180 -20.57 -23.66 -7.21
N GLU A 181 -19.34 -24.03 -6.83
CA GLU A 181 -18.94 -25.36 -6.40
C GLU A 181 -18.02 -25.23 -5.20
N GLN A 182 -18.08 -26.20 -4.31
CA GLN A 182 -17.13 -26.33 -3.20
C GLN A 182 -16.97 -27.78 -2.79
N THR A 183 -15.81 -28.12 -2.27
CA THR A 183 -15.53 -29.44 -1.70
C THR A 183 -15.56 -29.33 -0.18
N ALA A 184 -16.35 -30.18 0.44
CA ALA A 184 -16.46 -30.26 1.89
C ALA A 184 -16.79 -31.70 2.30
N ASN A 185 -16.17 -32.18 3.39
CA ASN A 185 -16.35 -33.54 3.90
C ASN A 185 -16.13 -34.64 2.84
N GLY A 186 -15.12 -34.49 1.96
CA GLY A 186 -14.80 -35.47 0.92
C GLY A 186 -15.82 -35.56 -0.21
N ARG A 187 -16.73 -34.61 -0.33
CA ARG A 187 -17.77 -34.56 -1.37
C ARG A 187 -17.74 -33.22 -2.08
N ARG A 188 -18.08 -33.23 -3.37
CA ARG A 188 -18.25 -32.01 -4.16
C ARG A 188 -19.71 -31.59 -4.11
N TRP A 189 -19.91 -30.30 -3.85
CA TRP A 189 -21.22 -29.67 -3.69
C TRP A 189 -21.40 -28.59 -4.74
N THR A 190 -22.51 -28.61 -5.45
CA THR A 190 -22.86 -27.61 -6.46
C THR A 190 -24.01 -26.76 -5.96
N PHE A 191 -23.90 -25.44 -6.03
CA PHE A 191 -24.96 -24.52 -5.63
C PHE A 191 -26.21 -24.74 -6.47
N SER A 192 -27.35 -24.79 -5.81
CA SER A 192 -28.66 -24.96 -6.43
C SER A 192 -29.44 -23.64 -6.43
N HIS A 193 -29.79 -23.14 -5.25
CA HIS A 193 -30.57 -21.93 -5.10
C HIS A 193 -30.49 -21.37 -3.68
N TRP A 194 -30.91 -20.12 -3.53
CA TRP A 194 -31.16 -19.49 -2.24
C TRP A 194 -32.62 -19.62 -1.83
N SER A 195 -32.90 -19.63 -0.53
CA SER A 195 -34.25 -19.72 0.04
C SER A 195 -35.17 -18.54 -0.31
N ASP A 196 -34.60 -17.39 -0.62
CA ASP A 196 -35.32 -16.18 -1.05
C ASP A 196 -35.48 -16.08 -2.57
N GLY A 197 -34.94 -17.04 -3.32
CA GLY A 197 -35.00 -17.08 -4.78
C GLY A 197 -33.99 -16.14 -5.48
N GLY A 198 -33.09 -15.51 -4.74
CA GLY A 198 -32.03 -14.66 -5.29
C GLY A 198 -31.05 -15.44 -6.17
N THR A 199 -30.31 -14.72 -7.02
CA THR A 199 -29.21 -15.29 -7.81
C THR A 199 -28.07 -15.73 -6.89
N ARG A 200 -27.11 -16.49 -7.40
CA ARG A 200 -26.00 -17.05 -6.62
C ARG A 200 -25.25 -15.99 -5.78
N THR A 201 -25.08 -14.81 -6.34
CA THR A 201 -24.66 -13.61 -5.63
C THR A 201 -25.70 -12.52 -5.88
N HIS A 202 -26.24 -11.94 -4.83
CA HIS A 202 -27.27 -10.91 -4.93
C HIS A 202 -27.29 -10.03 -3.70
N THR A 203 -27.86 -8.86 -3.85
CA THR A 203 -28.04 -7.91 -2.76
C THR A 203 -29.41 -8.12 -2.12
N ILE A 204 -29.43 -8.13 -0.79
CA ILE A 204 -30.67 -8.08 0.02
C ILE A 204 -30.69 -6.74 0.78
N SER A 205 -31.88 -6.28 1.10
CA SER A 205 -32.08 -5.28 2.14
C SER A 205 -32.21 -5.96 3.49
N THR A 206 -31.49 -5.56 4.51
CA THR A 206 -31.62 -6.11 5.87
C THR A 206 -33.11 -6.11 6.27
N PRO A 207 -33.71 -7.28 6.54
CA PRO A 207 -35.15 -7.40 6.75
C PRO A 207 -35.59 -6.72 8.06
N SER A 208 -36.90 -6.44 8.17
CA SER A 208 -37.48 -5.85 9.38
C SER A 208 -37.68 -6.82 10.54
N ALA A 209 -37.42 -8.10 10.31
CA ALA A 209 -37.50 -9.17 11.32
C ALA A 209 -36.37 -10.16 11.10
N ASP A 210 -35.99 -10.89 12.14
CA ASP A 210 -34.94 -11.91 12.08
C ASP A 210 -35.25 -12.90 10.94
N THR A 211 -34.30 -13.07 10.04
CA THR A 211 -34.47 -13.84 8.81
C THR A 211 -33.28 -14.76 8.56
N THR A 212 -33.56 -15.97 8.14
CA THR A 212 -32.55 -16.95 7.73
C THR A 212 -32.53 -17.07 6.21
N TYR A 213 -31.35 -16.86 5.61
CA TYR A 213 -31.08 -17.11 4.20
C TYR A 213 -30.31 -18.41 4.06
N THR A 214 -30.91 -19.39 3.37
CA THR A 214 -30.30 -20.71 3.22
C THR A 214 -29.87 -20.92 1.76
N ALA A 215 -28.56 -21.14 1.56
CA ALA A 215 -28.05 -21.61 0.29
C ALA A 215 -28.15 -23.13 0.22
N THR A 216 -28.91 -23.65 -0.76
CA THR A 216 -29.04 -25.07 -1.00
C THR A 216 -28.02 -25.56 -1.99
N TYR A 217 -27.31 -26.61 -1.62
CA TYR A 217 -26.34 -27.31 -2.45
C TYR A 217 -26.81 -28.72 -2.74
N THR A 218 -26.55 -29.20 -3.93
CA THR A 218 -26.73 -30.59 -4.36
C THR A 218 -25.39 -31.32 -4.30
N ASP A 219 -25.45 -32.55 -3.83
CA ASP A 219 -24.27 -33.42 -3.81
C ASP A 219 -23.93 -33.85 -5.24
N ALA A 220 -22.74 -33.47 -5.70
CA ALA A 220 -22.22 -33.79 -7.02
C ALA A 220 -21.34 -35.07 -7.02
N GLY A 221 -21.33 -35.79 -5.92
CA GLY A 221 -20.58 -37.04 -5.75
C GLY A 221 -19.32 -36.87 -4.92
N PRO A 222 -18.56 -37.95 -4.75
CA PRO A 222 -17.28 -37.87 -4.07
C PRO A 222 -16.35 -36.85 -4.74
N ALA A 223 -15.60 -36.12 -3.96
CA ALA A 223 -14.46 -35.38 -4.49
C ALA A 223 -13.54 -36.39 -5.17
N GLY A 224 -13.22 -36.21 -6.47
CA GLY A 224 -12.29 -37.09 -7.15
C GLY A 224 -10.96 -37.07 -6.39
N ASN A 225 -10.31 -38.23 -6.29
CA ASN A 225 -9.03 -38.38 -5.62
C ASN A 225 -8.05 -37.30 -6.10
N GLN A 226 -7.59 -36.44 -5.20
CA GLN A 226 -6.60 -35.41 -5.49
C GLN A 226 -5.22 -36.03 -5.37
N ALA A 227 -4.28 -35.51 -6.16
CA ALA A 227 -2.91 -35.95 -6.04
C ALA A 227 -2.28 -35.38 -4.75
N PRO A 228 -1.48 -36.20 -4.04
CA PRO A 228 -0.84 -35.75 -2.82
C PRO A 228 0.19 -34.65 -3.07
N SER A 229 0.49 -33.83 -2.10
CA SER A 229 1.64 -32.93 -2.11
C SER A 229 2.83 -33.55 -1.43
N VAL A 230 4.05 -33.30 -1.93
CA VAL A 230 5.27 -33.82 -1.33
C VAL A 230 6.45 -32.89 -1.52
N THR A 231 7.26 -32.74 -0.47
CA THR A 231 8.56 -32.06 -0.49
C THR A 231 9.64 -32.99 0.04
N LEU A 232 10.82 -32.95 -0.59
CA LEU A 232 12.00 -33.66 -0.12
C LEU A 232 12.83 -32.72 0.79
N ASN A 233 13.18 -33.20 1.96
CA ASN A 233 14.14 -32.57 2.87
C ASN A 233 15.43 -33.40 2.84
N ALA A 234 16.50 -32.85 2.31
CA ALA A 234 17.80 -33.45 2.26
C ALA A 234 18.88 -32.42 2.63
N PRO A 235 19.98 -32.83 3.30
CA PRO A 235 21.12 -31.95 3.52
C PRO A 235 21.74 -31.56 2.18
N ALA A 236 22.32 -30.36 2.08
CA ALA A 236 22.96 -29.90 0.84
C ALA A 236 24.24 -30.68 0.50
N THR A 237 24.87 -31.34 1.50
CA THR A 237 26.14 -32.06 1.37
C THR A 237 26.14 -33.38 2.13
N GLY A 238 26.99 -34.30 1.68
CA GLY A 238 27.27 -35.58 2.33
C GLY A 238 28.69 -36.06 2.00
N THR A 239 29.06 -37.19 2.48
CA THR A 239 30.39 -37.81 2.21
C THR A 239 30.21 -39.24 1.75
N VAL A 240 31.05 -39.69 0.81
CA VAL A 240 31.07 -41.08 0.33
C VAL A 240 31.19 -42.06 1.50
N GLY A 241 30.33 -43.08 1.51
CA GLY A 241 30.33 -44.10 2.54
C GLY A 241 29.70 -43.72 3.89
N THR A 242 29.27 -42.45 4.05
CA THR A 242 28.57 -41.97 5.23
C THR A 242 27.07 -41.92 4.97
N PRO A 243 26.23 -42.53 5.85
CA PRO A 243 24.77 -42.42 5.67
C PRO A 243 24.26 -40.99 5.71
N VAL A 244 23.47 -40.60 4.71
CA VAL A 244 22.80 -39.35 4.61
C VAL A 244 21.32 -39.56 4.95
N ALA A 245 20.81 -38.82 5.94
CA ALA A 245 19.40 -38.86 6.29
C ALA A 245 18.58 -38.02 5.30
N LEU A 246 17.65 -38.67 4.61
CA LEU A 246 16.64 -38.04 3.76
C LEU A 246 15.31 -38.05 4.50
N GLY A 247 14.57 -36.98 4.44
CA GLY A 247 13.23 -36.90 4.98
C GLY A 247 12.26 -36.35 3.91
N ALA A 248 11.01 -36.71 4.00
CA ALA A 248 9.98 -36.12 3.17
C ALA A 248 8.75 -35.69 4.00
N THR A 249 8.19 -34.55 3.62
CA THR A 249 6.89 -34.13 4.13
C THR A 249 5.88 -34.35 3.02
N ALA A 250 4.88 -35.19 3.28
CA ALA A 250 3.82 -35.46 2.32
C ALA A 250 2.47 -35.32 3.00
N THR A 251 1.51 -34.70 2.30
CA THR A 251 0.14 -34.53 2.75
C THR A 251 -0.81 -34.78 1.59
N ASP A 252 -1.99 -35.26 1.90
CA ASP A 252 -3.09 -35.42 1.00
C ASP A 252 -4.33 -34.69 1.53
N SER A 253 -5.03 -33.97 0.67
CA SER A 253 -6.13 -33.10 1.07
C SER A 253 -7.47 -33.86 1.24
N ASP A 254 -7.58 -35.03 0.63
CA ASP A 254 -8.83 -35.80 0.61
C ASP A 254 -8.65 -37.28 0.94
N GLY A 255 -7.42 -37.70 1.30
CA GLY A 255 -7.07 -39.07 1.67
C GLY A 255 -5.89 -39.15 2.62
N SER A 256 -5.16 -40.23 2.51
CA SER A 256 -3.95 -40.50 3.27
C SER A 256 -2.79 -40.91 2.36
N ILE A 257 -1.57 -40.65 2.81
CA ILE A 257 -0.35 -41.08 2.07
C ILE A 257 -0.11 -42.56 2.31
N ALA A 258 -0.18 -43.34 1.24
CA ALA A 258 0.10 -44.79 1.27
C ALA A 258 1.61 -45.07 1.32
N SER A 259 2.42 -44.27 0.63
CA SER A 259 3.90 -44.43 0.63
C SER A 259 4.62 -43.21 0.11
N VAL A 260 5.90 -43.07 0.51
CA VAL A 260 6.84 -42.12 -0.07
C VAL A 260 8.10 -42.86 -0.53
N SER A 261 8.40 -42.80 -1.83
CA SER A 261 9.63 -43.33 -2.43
C SER A 261 10.64 -42.21 -2.64
N PHE A 262 11.90 -42.47 -2.27
CA PHE A 262 13.04 -41.59 -2.50
C PHE A 262 13.76 -42.00 -3.78
N LEU A 263 14.08 -41.06 -4.66
CA LEU A 263 14.52 -41.32 -6.01
C LEU A 263 15.79 -40.54 -6.36
N GLU A 264 16.66 -41.17 -7.15
CA GLU A 264 17.73 -40.55 -7.91
C GLU A 264 17.46 -40.77 -9.41
N GLY A 265 17.01 -39.70 -10.10
CA GLY A 265 16.53 -39.87 -11.48
C GLY A 265 15.32 -40.81 -11.54
N ALA A 266 15.48 -41.93 -12.26
CA ALA A 266 14.48 -43.01 -12.30
C ALA A 266 14.74 -44.14 -11.28
N ASN A 267 15.86 -44.11 -10.56
CA ASN A 267 16.27 -45.16 -9.61
C ASN A 267 15.61 -44.90 -8.25
N VAL A 268 14.95 -45.92 -7.70
CA VAL A 268 14.36 -45.89 -6.31
C VAL A 268 15.42 -46.25 -5.31
N LEU A 269 15.77 -45.29 -4.45
CA LEU A 269 16.75 -45.51 -3.33
C LEU A 269 16.11 -46.23 -2.17
N GLY A 270 14.82 -46.05 -1.96
CA GLY A 270 14.04 -46.72 -0.93
C GLY A 270 12.63 -46.16 -0.84
N THR A 271 11.75 -46.85 -0.10
CA THR A 271 10.35 -46.47 0.11
C THR A 271 10.00 -46.58 1.58
N ASP A 272 9.31 -45.58 2.13
CA ASP A 272 8.76 -45.59 3.48
C ASP A 272 7.22 -45.48 3.41
N THR A 273 6.53 -46.28 4.22
CA THR A 273 5.06 -46.35 4.26
C THR A 273 4.46 -45.74 5.53
N SER A 274 5.28 -45.15 6.39
CA SER A 274 4.82 -44.59 7.65
C SER A 274 5.46 -43.24 7.94
N ALA A 275 4.66 -42.29 8.36
CA ALA A 275 5.18 -40.97 8.79
C ALA A 275 5.87 -41.07 10.17
N PRO A 276 6.98 -40.35 10.37
CA PRO A 276 7.64 -39.43 9.45
C PRO A 276 8.43 -40.18 8.37
N TYR A 277 8.20 -39.86 7.08
CA TYR A 277 8.82 -40.52 5.95
C TYR A 277 10.32 -40.22 5.90
N THR A 278 11.16 -41.24 6.05
CA THR A 278 12.61 -41.07 6.13
C THR A 278 13.34 -42.20 5.40
N LEU A 279 14.55 -41.92 4.93
CA LEU A 279 15.46 -42.89 4.33
C LEU A 279 16.90 -42.55 4.71
N SER A 280 17.66 -43.57 5.13
CA SER A 280 19.10 -43.45 5.27
C SER A 280 19.77 -43.94 3.99
N TRP A 281 20.29 -42.99 3.19
CA TRP A 281 20.98 -43.27 1.93
C TRP A 281 22.49 -43.15 2.07
N THR A 282 23.22 -44.18 1.62
CA THR A 282 24.70 -44.18 1.66
C THR A 282 25.25 -44.05 0.24
N PRO A 283 25.74 -42.86 -0.18
CA PRO A 283 26.29 -42.65 -1.51
C PRO A 283 27.60 -43.43 -1.69
N ALA A 284 27.71 -44.13 -2.85
CA ALA A 284 28.86 -44.94 -3.17
C ALA A 284 30.00 -44.20 -3.87
N ALA A 285 29.74 -43.03 -4.45
CA ALA A 285 30.71 -42.21 -5.15
C ALA A 285 30.52 -40.70 -4.82
N ALA A 286 31.59 -39.92 -4.98
CA ALA A 286 31.53 -38.46 -4.89
C ALA A 286 30.87 -37.91 -6.19
N GLY A 287 30.17 -36.79 -6.02
CA GLY A 287 29.50 -36.13 -7.16
C GLY A 287 28.23 -35.38 -6.73
N SER A 288 27.56 -34.80 -7.69
CA SER A 288 26.30 -34.11 -7.49
C SER A 288 25.13 -35.03 -7.83
N TYR A 289 24.23 -35.24 -6.91
CA TYR A 289 23.06 -36.09 -7.02
C TYR A 289 21.80 -35.26 -6.96
N THR A 290 20.88 -35.43 -7.89
CA THR A 290 19.56 -34.79 -7.85
C THR A 290 18.53 -35.78 -7.32
N LEU A 291 18.12 -35.60 -6.08
CA LEU A 291 17.18 -36.48 -5.39
C LEU A 291 15.76 -35.92 -5.46
N ARG A 292 14.75 -36.80 -5.42
CA ARG A 292 13.34 -36.49 -5.39
C ARG A 292 12.59 -37.38 -4.41
N ALA A 293 11.46 -36.94 -3.91
CA ALA A 293 10.51 -37.77 -3.20
C ALA A 293 9.25 -37.92 -4.04
N ARG A 294 8.68 -39.13 -4.11
CA ARG A 294 7.41 -39.42 -4.75
C ARG A 294 6.43 -39.98 -3.74
N ALA A 295 5.42 -39.20 -3.38
CA ALA A 295 4.32 -39.66 -2.56
C ALA A 295 3.25 -40.31 -3.43
N THR A 296 2.67 -41.42 -2.93
CA THR A 296 1.50 -42.08 -3.49
C THR A 296 0.41 -42.10 -2.40
N ASP A 297 -0.79 -41.66 -2.74
CA ASP A 297 -1.94 -41.67 -1.84
C ASP A 297 -2.62 -43.06 -1.78
N ASP A 298 -3.63 -43.18 -0.93
CA ASP A 298 -4.43 -44.41 -0.77
C ASP A 298 -5.40 -44.64 -1.95
N GLY A 299 -5.62 -43.63 -2.81
CA GLY A 299 -6.34 -43.73 -4.08
C GLY A 299 -5.46 -44.15 -5.25
N GLY A 300 -4.13 -44.26 -5.05
CA GLY A 300 -3.15 -44.68 -6.05
C GLY A 300 -2.60 -43.56 -6.95
N THR A 301 -2.97 -42.30 -6.71
CA THR A 301 -2.40 -41.15 -7.42
C THR A 301 -1.05 -40.78 -6.81
N ALA A 302 -0.11 -40.32 -7.62
CA ALA A 302 1.24 -40.04 -7.15
C ALA A 302 1.74 -38.67 -7.64
N THR A 303 2.43 -37.97 -6.74
CA THR A 303 3.13 -36.71 -7.01
C THR A 303 4.61 -36.85 -6.71
N THR A 304 5.45 -36.22 -7.53
CA THR A 304 6.90 -36.19 -7.33
C THR A 304 7.35 -34.76 -7.01
N SER A 305 8.19 -34.62 -5.98
CA SER A 305 8.73 -33.33 -5.52
C SER A 305 9.62 -32.66 -6.55
N ALA A 306 9.90 -31.37 -6.37
CA ALA A 306 11.05 -30.72 -6.98
C ALA A 306 12.35 -31.49 -6.66
N GLY A 307 13.34 -31.41 -7.57
CA GLY A 307 14.65 -32.02 -7.34
C GLY A 307 15.44 -31.24 -6.29
N VAL A 308 16.03 -31.94 -5.34
CA VAL A 308 16.99 -31.37 -4.36
C VAL A 308 18.37 -31.88 -4.75
N VAL A 309 19.30 -30.96 -4.95
CA VAL A 309 20.69 -31.31 -5.28
C VAL A 309 21.48 -31.48 -3.98
N ILE A 310 22.13 -32.65 -3.85
CA ILE A 310 23.08 -32.92 -2.76
C ILE A 310 24.46 -33.17 -3.39
N THR A 311 25.50 -32.55 -2.84
CA THR A 311 26.89 -32.76 -3.25
C THR A 311 27.57 -33.71 -2.30
N ILE A 312 28.07 -34.82 -2.80
CA ILE A 312 28.77 -35.86 -2.01
C ILE A 312 30.27 -35.68 -2.19
N ALA A 313 30.93 -35.33 -1.11
CA ALA A 313 32.38 -35.15 -1.06
C ALA A 313 33.11 -36.52 -0.98
N PRO A 314 34.36 -36.63 -1.44
CA PRO A 314 35.21 -37.84 -1.22
C PRO A 314 35.39 -38.18 0.25
N ALA A 315 35.59 -39.44 0.56
CA ALA A 315 35.92 -39.90 1.92
C ALA A 315 37.33 -39.40 2.30
N GLY A 316 37.45 -38.46 3.23
CA GLY A 316 38.77 -38.06 3.70
C GLY A 316 38.99 -36.60 4.12
N GLY A 317 37.97 -35.86 4.43
CA GLY A 317 38.09 -34.50 4.96
C GLY A 317 36.98 -33.59 4.49
N SER A 318 36.25 -33.01 5.40
CA SER A 318 35.27 -31.94 5.08
C SER A 318 36.04 -30.71 4.64
N ASP A 319 35.97 -30.37 3.33
CA ASP A 319 36.40 -29.09 2.86
C ASP A 319 35.44 -28.01 3.41
N THR A 320 35.98 -27.08 4.15
CA THR A 320 35.21 -25.95 4.75
C THR A 320 35.68 -24.62 4.20
N GLN A 321 36.64 -24.61 3.29
CA GLN A 321 37.15 -23.39 2.69
C GLN A 321 36.29 -23.02 1.48
N ALA A 322 35.71 -21.83 1.47
CA ALA A 322 35.00 -21.33 0.32
C ALA A 322 35.97 -20.95 -0.82
N PRO A 323 35.62 -21.19 -2.08
CA PRO A 323 36.43 -20.76 -3.20
C PRO A 323 36.55 -19.24 -3.26
N THR A 324 37.56 -18.78 -3.97
CA THR A 324 37.71 -17.38 -4.34
C THR A 324 37.31 -17.18 -5.80
N VAL A 325 36.79 -15.99 -6.13
CA VAL A 325 36.42 -15.63 -7.50
C VAL A 325 36.72 -14.17 -7.78
N THR A 326 37.18 -13.87 -9.00
CA THR A 326 37.37 -12.51 -9.50
C THR A 326 36.85 -12.41 -10.92
N LEU A 327 36.16 -11.34 -11.28
CA LEU A 327 35.83 -11.03 -12.67
C LEU A 327 37.09 -10.57 -13.41
N THR A 328 37.36 -11.17 -14.59
CA THR A 328 38.55 -10.87 -15.40
C THR A 328 38.21 -10.10 -16.67
N ALA A 329 36.98 -10.23 -17.17
CA ALA A 329 36.47 -9.44 -18.29
C ALA A 329 34.93 -9.28 -18.20
N PRO A 330 34.39 -8.13 -18.63
CA PRO A 330 35.07 -6.87 -18.90
C PRO A 330 35.75 -6.31 -17.65
N ALA A 331 36.77 -5.46 -17.84
CA ALA A 331 37.40 -4.77 -16.70
C ALA A 331 36.37 -3.90 -15.96
N ALA A 332 36.54 -3.74 -14.66
CA ALA A 332 35.73 -2.81 -13.88
C ALA A 332 35.82 -1.38 -14.47
N LEU A 333 34.69 -0.69 -14.53
CA LEU A 333 34.52 0.63 -15.13
C LEU A 333 34.74 0.67 -16.66
N ALA A 334 34.76 -0.48 -17.35
CA ALA A 334 34.79 -0.51 -18.81
C ALA A 334 33.59 0.24 -19.40
N THR A 335 33.84 1.03 -20.44
CA THR A 335 32.85 1.81 -21.20
C THR A 335 32.87 1.42 -22.67
N GLY A 336 31.88 1.86 -23.44
CA GLY A 336 31.81 1.58 -24.88
C GLY A 336 31.42 0.13 -25.19
N LEU A 337 30.88 -0.61 -24.25
CA LEU A 337 30.47 -1.98 -24.46
C LEU A 337 29.19 -2.02 -25.31
N THR A 338 29.26 -2.72 -26.43
CA THR A 338 28.16 -2.85 -27.40
C THR A 338 28.09 -4.26 -27.97
N GLY A 339 26.91 -4.73 -28.37
CA GLY A 339 26.70 -6.06 -28.93
C GLY A 339 27.05 -7.18 -27.96
N ASN A 340 27.58 -8.29 -28.48
CA ASN A 340 27.95 -9.43 -27.64
C ASN A 340 29.30 -9.22 -26.96
N VAL A 341 29.32 -9.38 -25.65
CA VAL A 341 30.51 -9.22 -24.80
C VAL A 341 30.73 -10.51 -24.00
N THR A 342 31.96 -10.98 -23.92
CA THR A 342 32.28 -12.12 -23.06
C THR A 342 32.52 -11.64 -21.64
N VAL A 343 31.80 -12.23 -20.69
CA VAL A 343 32.00 -12.05 -19.24
C VAL A 343 32.80 -13.24 -18.75
N SER A 344 33.97 -12.99 -18.16
CA SER A 344 34.89 -14.05 -17.73
C SER A 344 35.26 -13.86 -16.25
N ALA A 345 35.48 -14.97 -15.57
CA ALA A 345 35.93 -15.01 -14.18
C ALA A 345 37.09 -16.00 -13.99
N HIS A 346 37.96 -15.68 -13.06
CA HIS A 346 38.93 -16.62 -12.51
C HIS A 346 38.45 -17.05 -11.14
N ALA A 347 38.37 -18.35 -10.92
CA ALA A 347 38.01 -18.92 -9.62
C ALA A 347 39.03 -19.97 -9.21
N SER A 348 39.35 -20.04 -7.92
CA SER A 348 40.27 -21.03 -7.35
C SER A 348 39.82 -21.47 -5.96
N ASP A 349 40.17 -22.70 -5.62
CA ASP A 349 39.85 -23.33 -4.36
C ASP A 349 40.96 -24.32 -3.96
N ASN A 350 41.04 -24.68 -2.68
CA ASN A 350 42.03 -25.61 -2.17
C ASN A 350 41.82 -27.08 -2.61
N VAL A 351 40.57 -27.46 -2.95
CA VAL A 351 40.21 -28.82 -3.43
C VAL A 351 39.81 -28.73 -4.91
N GLY A 352 38.99 -27.75 -5.27
CA GLY A 352 38.58 -27.48 -6.65
C GLY A 352 37.25 -26.77 -6.77
N VAL A 353 37.11 -25.95 -7.82
CA VAL A 353 35.89 -25.22 -8.15
C VAL A 353 34.96 -26.13 -8.95
N ALA A 354 33.74 -26.31 -8.48
CA ALA A 354 32.70 -27.10 -9.14
C ALA A 354 31.94 -26.31 -10.21
N SER A 355 31.67 -25.02 -9.93
CA SER A 355 30.96 -24.15 -10.88
C SER A 355 31.16 -22.67 -10.55
N VAL A 356 30.96 -21.85 -11.59
CA VAL A 356 30.83 -20.39 -11.46
C VAL A 356 29.49 -19.95 -12.05
N GLU A 357 28.72 -19.19 -11.31
CA GLU A 357 27.50 -18.54 -11.75
C GLU A 357 27.74 -17.05 -12.04
N PHE A 358 27.09 -16.55 -13.07
CA PHE A 358 27.18 -15.17 -13.48
C PHE A 358 25.83 -14.47 -13.35
N GLN A 359 25.85 -13.19 -13.07
CA GLN A 359 24.67 -12.34 -13.01
C GLN A 359 24.93 -10.99 -13.66
N ILE A 360 23.86 -10.40 -14.19
CA ILE A 360 23.77 -9.00 -14.60
C ILE A 360 22.60 -8.35 -13.87
N ASP A 361 22.85 -7.23 -13.20
CA ASP A 361 21.84 -6.45 -12.45
C ASP A 361 21.01 -7.31 -11.47
N GLY A 362 21.66 -8.29 -10.83
CA GLY A 362 21.04 -9.22 -9.90
C GLY A 362 20.28 -10.37 -10.56
N MET A 363 20.23 -10.42 -11.89
CA MET A 363 19.57 -11.50 -12.64
C MET A 363 20.56 -12.51 -13.15
N PRO A 364 20.21 -13.82 -13.18
CA PRO A 364 21.08 -14.84 -13.74
C PRO A 364 21.47 -14.54 -15.20
N LEU A 365 22.74 -14.69 -15.50
CA LEU A 365 23.30 -14.56 -16.85
C LEU A 365 23.80 -15.92 -17.33
N GLY A 366 23.02 -16.57 -18.16
CA GLY A 366 23.31 -17.93 -18.65
C GLY A 366 23.14 -19.02 -17.58
N ALA A 367 23.56 -20.22 -17.91
CA ALA A 367 23.68 -21.34 -16.99
C ALA A 367 24.99 -21.23 -16.18
N GLN A 368 25.09 -21.97 -15.08
CA GLN A 368 26.35 -22.09 -14.34
C GLN A 368 27.41 -22.76 -15.25
N ASP A 369 28.59 -22.16 -15.28
CA ASP A 369 29.73 -22.74 -16.00
C ASP A 369 30.50 -23.67 -15.08
N THR A 370 30.68 -24.92 -15.50
CA THR A 370 31.33 -26.02 -14.72
C THR A 370 32.75 -26.33 -15.20
N SER A 371 33.27 -25.58 -16.14
CA SER A 371 34.59 -25.84 -16.73
C SER A 371 35.40 -24.56 -16.97
N ALA A 372 36.64 -24.56 -16.50
CA ALA A 372 37.54 -23.43 -16.76
C ALA A 372 38.00 -23.43 -18.25
N PRO A 373 38.16 -22.27 -18.86
CA PRO A 373 37.99 -20.91 -18.34
C PRO A 373 36.52 -20.52 -18.18
N TYR A 374 36.12 -20.09 -16.96
CA TYR A 374 34.73 -19.75 -16.66
C TYR A 374 34.32 -18.47 -17.40
N GLN A 375 33.30 -18.57 -18.22
CA GLN A 375 32.83 -17.46 -19.04
C GLN A 375 31.40 -17.62 -19.52
N VAL A 376 30.75 -16.50 -19.85
CA VAL A 376 29.42 -16.48 -20.44
C VAL A 376 29.32 -15.33 -21.46
N SER A 377 28.53 -15.51 -22.51
CA SER A 377 28.24 -14.46 -23.49
C SER A 377 27.09 -13.57 -22.98
N LEU A 378 27.29 -12.27 -23.04
CA LEU A 378 26.32 -11.26 -22.70
C LEU A 378 25.96 -10.43 -23.92
N ASP A 379 24.69 -10.44 -24.32
CA ASP A 379 24.16 -9.50 -25.31
C ASP A 379 23.78 -8.19 -24.65
N THR A 380 24.63 -7.18 -24.77
CA THR A 380 24.38 -5.86 -24.17
C THR A 380 23.18 -5.15 -24.78
N THR A 381 22.71 -5.53 -25.98
CA THR A 381 21.53 -4.91 -26.61
C THR A 381 20.21 -5.32 -25.94
N ALA A 382 20.24 -6.38 -25.14
CA ALA A 382 19.10 -6.80 -24.31
C ALA A 382 18.89 -5.93 -23.07
N HIS A 383 19.79 -4.98 -22.79
CA HIS A 383 19.79 -4.12 -21.61
C HIS A 383 19.80 -2.65 -22.01
N ALA A 384 19.21 -1.79 -21.18
CA ALA A 384 19.22 -0.34 -21.43
C ALA A 384 20.66 0.19 -21.48
N ARG A 385 20.92 1.19 -22.31
CA ARG A 385 22.21 1.88 -22.27
C ARG A 385 22.42 2.55 -20.92
N GLY A 386 23.63 2.50 -20.42
CA GLY A 386 23.98 3.07 -19.13
C GLY A 386 24.86 2.15 -18.31
N GLN A 387 24.87 2.36 -17.00
CA GLN A 387 25.66 1.54 -16.08
C GLN A 387 24.95 0.25 -15.72
N HIS A 388 25.69 -0.85 -15.68
CA HIS A 388 25.23 -2.18 -15.31
C HIS A 388 26.24 -2.84 -14.37
N VAL A 389 25.78 -3.81 -13.58
CA VAL A 389 26.61 -4.54 -12.63
C VAL A 389 26.69 -6.00 -13.03
N LEU A 390 27.90 -6.44 -13.36
CA LEU A 390 28.21 -7.84 -13.56
C LEU A 390 28.69 -8.46 -12.26
N ARG A 391 28.27 -9.69 -11.97
CA ARG A 391 28.67 -10.45 -10.78
C ARG A 391 29.06 -11.87 -11.16
N ALA A 392 30.01 -12.42 -10.41
CA ALA A 392 30.36 -13.84 -10.47
C ALA A 392 30.48 -14.40 -9.04
N ARG A 393 30.08 -15.66 -8.88
CA ARG A 393 30.19 -16.39 -7.62
C ARG A 393 30.59 -17.83 -7.92
N ALA A 394 31.58 -18.35 -7.21
CA ALA A 394 32.07 -19.72 -7.35
C ALA A 394 31.50 -20.63 -6.25
N ARG A 395 31.34 -21.89 -6.61
CA ARG A 395 30.98 -22.96 -5.68
C ARG A 395 31.96 -24.11 -5.86
N ASP A 396 32.40 -24.75 -4.76
CA ASP A 396 33.19 -25.98 -4.76
C ASP A 396 32.30 -27.24 -4.73
N ALA A 397 32.93 -28.40 -4.76
CA ALA A 397 32.23 -29.67 -4.69
C ALA A 397 31.70 -30.03 -3.28
N ALA A 398 32.24 -29.41 -2.23
CA ALA A 398 31.75 -29.56 -0.87
C ALA A 398 30.52 -28.67 -0.56
N GLY A 399 30.19 -27.75 -1.48
CA GLY A 399 29.06 -26.86 -1.36
C GLY A 399 29.37 -25.50 -0.75
N ASN A 400 30.64 -25.20 -0.41
CA ASN A 400 31.03 -23.88 0.04
C ASN A 400 30.92 -22.89 -1.13
N VAL A 401 30.56 -21.65 -0.83
CA VAL A 401 30.26 -20.61 -1.83
C VAL A 401 31.06 -19.37 -1.53
N SER A 402 31.70 -18.81 -2.56
CA SER A 402 32.42 -17.54 -2.44
C SER A 402 31.49 -16.36 -2.18
N GLY A 403 32.02 -15.24 -1.74
CA GLY A 403 31.36 -13.95 -1.91
C GLY A 403 31.16 -13.61 -3.40
N TRP A 404 30.27 -12.66 -3.70
CA TRP A 404 30.12 -12.12 -5.05
C TRP A 404 31.33 -11.23 -5.41
N ALA A 405 31.99 -11.54 -6.53
CA ALA A 405 32.83 -10.58 -7.22
C ALA A 405 31.96 -9.70 -8.11
N SER A 406 32.15 -8.40 -8.10
CA SER A 406 31.32 -7.44 -8.83
C SER A 406 32.18 -6.52 -9.69
N ALA A 407 31.70 -6.17 -10.88
CA ALA A 407 32.28 -5.17 -11.76
C ALA A 407 31.15 -4.29 -12.32
N THR A 408 31.27 -2.97 -12.16
CA THR A 408 30.39 -2.03 -12.84
C THR A 408 30.95 -1.74 -14.23
N VAL A 409 30.08 -1.77 -15.23
CA VAL A 409 30.41 -1.54 -16.65
C VAL A 409 29.38 -0.59 -17.24
N ARG A 410 29.69 -0.03 -18.44
CA ARG A 410 28.77 0.85 -19.15
C ARG A 410 28.48 0.33 -20.55
N PHE A 411 27.19 0.14 -20.85
CA PHE A 411 26.70 -0.18 -22.18
C PHE A 411 26.38 1.11 -22.94
N ASP A 412 26.84 1.17 -24.20
CA ASP A 412 26.71 2.37 -25.04
C ASP A 412 25.95 2.06 -26.36
N ASN A 413 25.04 1.08 -26.34
CA ASN A 413 24.17 0.77 -27.48
C ASN A 413 23.24 1.95 -27.79
N ALA A 414 23.44 2.62 -28.91
CA ALA A 414 22.63 3.76 -29.31
C ALA A 414 21.16 3.36 -29.51
N GLY A 415 20.25 4.12 -28.89
CA GLY A 415 18.79 3.89 -29.00
C GLY A 415 18.24 2.75 -28.15
N VAL A 416 19.06 2.00 -27.41
CA VAL A 416 18.61 0.99 -26.46
C VAL A 416 18.38 1.66 -25.11
N ASP A 417 17.16 2.14 -24.87
CA ASP A 417 16.78 2.89 -23.67
C ASP A 417 16.02 2.05 -22.64
N LEU A 418 15.67 0.80 -22.98
CA LEU A 418 14.92 -0.14 -22.14
C LEU A 418 15.53 -1.54 -22.23
N PRO A 419 15.37 -2.39 -21.21
CA PRO A 419 15.69 -3.81 -21.30
C PRO A 419 14.82 -4.52 -22.34
N LEU A 420 15.33 -5.61 -22.88
CA LEU A 420 14.56 -6.49 -23.77
C LEU A 420 13.29 -7.01 -23.06
N GLY A 421 12.19 -7.08 -23.79
CA GLY A 421 10.88 -7.49 -23.25
C GLY A 421 10.07 -6.33 -22.67
N PHE A 422 10.57 -5.08 -22.79
CA PHE A 422 9.83 -3.88 -22.42
C PHE A 422 9.59 -2.99 -23.64
N VAL A 423 8.46 -2.30 -23.62
CA VAL A 423 8.12 -1.29 -24.63
C VAL A 423 7.68 -0.01 -23.95
N ARG A 424 8.18 1.11 -24.46
CA ARG A 424 7.76 2.45 -24.04
C ARG A 424 6.85 3.03 -25.13
N THR A 425 5.68 3.49 -24.69
CA THR A 425 4.73 4.23 -25.52
C THR A 425 4.40 5.57 -24.87
N THR A 426 4.04 6.55 -25.70
CA THR A 426 3.48 7.79 -25.20
C THR A 426 1.98 7.58 -24.97
N HIS A 427 1.56 7.61 -23.69
CA HIS A 427 0.14 7.51 -23.34
C HIS A 427 -0.61 8.80 -23.68
N VAL A 428 -0.01 9.96 -23.36
CA VAL A 428 -0.48 11.27 -23.77
C VAL A 428 0.68 12.26 -23.84
N ASN A 429 0.62 13.19 -24.75
CA ASN A 429 1.54 14.33 -24.88
C ASN A 429 0.78 15.66 -24.73
N GLY A 430 1.49 16.78 -24.90
CA GLY A 430 0.92 18.13 -24.81
C GLY A 430 0.58 18.58 -23.40
N LEU A 431 1.19 17.97 -22.38
CA LEU A 431 1.19 18.48 -21.01
C LEU A 431 2.08 19.72 -20.94
N ASN A 432 1.72 20.66 -20.07
CA ASN A 432 2.49 21.88 -19.87
C ASN A 432 3.02 21.94 -18.44
N SER A 433 4.34 21.70 -18.30
CA SER A 433 5.00 21.72 -17.00
C SER A 433 4.30 20.84 -15.96
N ALA A 434 4.04 19.57 -16.31
CA ALA A 434 3.41 18.60 -15.41
C ALA A 434 4.29 18.36 -14.18
N THR A 435 3.67 18.09 -13.03
CA THR A 435 4.33 17.98 -11.71
C THR A 435 3.98 16.72 -10.95
N ALA A 436 2.75 16.26 -11.02
CA ALA A 436 2.27 15.07 -10.33
C ALA A 436 1.09 14.45 -11.08
N PHE A 437 0.81 13.17 -10.83
CA PHE A 437 -0.38 12.53 -11.39
C PHE A 437 -0.96 11.46 -10.46
N ALA A 438 -2.23 11.16 -10.66
CA ALA A 438 -2.91 10.04 -10.01
C ALA A 438 -3.84 9.35 -11.01
N GLN A 439 -3.95 8.02 -10.93
CA GLN A 439 -4.89 7.25 -11.73
C GLN A 439 -6.13 6.92 -10.91
N ALA A 440 -7.30 7.23 -11.44
CA ALA A 440 -8.58 6.87 -10.86
C ALA A 440 -8.92 5.39 -11.14
N PRO A 441 -9.76 4.76 -10.30
CA PRO A 441 -10.19 3.37 -10.50
C PRO A 441 -10.90 3.11 -11.85
N ASP A 442 -11.47 4.16 -12.45
CA ASP A 442 -12.11 4.10 -13.79
C ASP A 442 -11.13 4.25 -14.96
N GLY A 443 -9.82 4.31 -14.67
CA GLY A 443 -8.74 4.38 -15.65
C GLY A 443 -8.34 5.79 -16.08
N ARG A 444 -9.05 6.84 -15.68
CA ARG A 444 -8.64 8.24 -15.95
C ARG A 444 -7.38 8.60 -15.17
N PHE A 445 -6.59 9.51 -15.74
CA PHE A 445 -5.48 10.14 -15.02
C PHE A 445 -5.80 11.60 -14.72
N PHE A 446 -5.53 12.02 -13.51
CA PHE A 446 -5.53 13.41 -13.09
C PHE A 446 -4.08 13.86 -13.06
N VAL A 447 -3.75 14.90 -13.85
CA VAL A 447 -2.38 15.39 -14.02
C VAL A 447 -2.30 16.84 -13.59
N ALA A 448 -1.52 17.11 -12.55
CA ALA A 448 -1.23 18.47 -12.10
C ALA A 448 -0.23 19.13 -13.03
N GLN A 449 -0.50 20.37 -13.39
CA GLN A 449 0.40 21.23 -14.16
C GLN A 449 0.76 22.45 -13.30
N GLN A 450 2.02 22.80 -13.27
CA GLN A 450 2.59 23.83 -12.39
C GLN A 450 1.82 25.15 -12.40
N GLY A 451 1.29 25.55 -13.57
CA GLY A 451 0.49 26.76 -13.75
C GLY A 451 -0.94 26.71 -13.19
N GLY A 452 -1.25 25.71 -12.36
CA GLY A 452 -2.51 25.62 -11.60
C GLY A 452 -3.61 24.82 -12.27
N GLN A 453 -3.37 24.18 -13.42
CA GLN A 453 -4.35 23.31 -14.06
C GLN A 453 -4.22 21.88 -13.55
N LEU A 454 -5.29 21.33 -13.01
CA LEU A 454 -5.41 19.88 -12.86
C LEU A 454 -6.13 19.35 -14.12
N ARG A 455 -5.41 18.57 -14.91
CA ARG A 455 -5.91 18.06 -16.21
C ARG A 455 -6.41 16.64 -16.07
N VAL A 456 -7.33 16.26 -16.95
CA VAL A 456 -7.81 14.88 -17.04
C VAL A 456 -7.35 14.27 -18.35
N VAL A 457 -6.77 13.08 -18.27
CA VAL A 457 -6.48 12.20 -19.40
C VAL A 457 -7.45 11.02 -19.35
N LYS A 458 -8.20 10.83 -20.40
CA LYS A 458 -9.23 9.81 -20.52
C LYS A 458 -9.09 9.07 -21.84
N ASN A 459 -9.00 7.75 -21.78
CA ASN A 459 -8.80 6.90 -22.95
C ASN A 459 -7.59 7.33 -23.83
N GLY A 460 -6.50 7.73 -23.18
CA GLY A 460 -5.28 8.17 -23.86
C GLY A 460 -5.36 9.60 -24.47
N ALA A 461 -6.43 10.33 -24.23
CA ALA A 461 -6.60 11.69 -24.71
C ALA A 461 -6.60 12.71 -23.57
N LEU A 462 -5.87 13.82 -23.74
CA LEU A 462 -5.90 14.96 -22.84
C LEU A 462 -7.19 15.77 -23.12
N LEU A 463 -8.07 15.86 -22.12
CA LEU A 463 -9.33 16.60 -22.28
C LEU A 463 -9.06 18.10 -22.40
N GLY A 464 -9.84 18.79 -23.25
CA GLY A 464 -9.70 20.23 -23.49
C GLY A 464 -9.97 21.07 -22.24
N THR A 465 -11.01 20.72 -21.47
CA THR A 465 -11.37 21.40 -20.22
C THR A 465 -10.56 20.82 -19.07
N PRO A 466 -9.86 21.61 -18.24
CA PRO A 466 -9.22 21.14 -17.03
C PRO A 466 -10.26 20.68 -16.00
N PHE A 467 -9.91 19.75 -15.13
CA PHE A 467 -10.71 19.37 -13.96
C PHE A 467 -10.98 20.59 -13.07
N VAL A 468 -9.93 21.35 -12.78
CA VAL A 468 -9.99 22.65 -12.09
C VAL A 468 -8.82 23.52 -12.53
N GLN A 469 -9.04 24.83 -12.53
CA GLN A 469 -8.01 25.86 -12.70
C GLN A 469 -7.85 26.62 -11.39
N LEU A 470 -6.67 26.53 -10.79
CA LEU A 470 -6.31 27.24 -9.57
C LEU A 470 -5.51 28.52 -9.89
N ASN A 471 -5.68 29.52 -9.05
CA ASN A 471 -4.81 30.70 -9.10
C ASN A 471 -3.60 30.44 -8.19
N VAL A 472 -2.45 30.24 -8.79
CA VAL A 472 -1.22 29.82 -8.10
C VAL A 472 -0.07 30.80 -8.32
N ASP A 473 0.86 30.85 -7.36
CA ASP A 473 2.20 31.37 -7.62
C ASP A 473 3.06 30.21 -8.19
N SER A 474 3.44 30.28 -9.45
CA SER A 474 4.21 29.25 -10.15
C SER A 474 5.69 29.62 -10.36
N ASN A 475 6.24 30.53 -9.56
CA ASN A 475 7.64 30.91 -9.65
C ASN A 475 8.56 29.80 -9.11
N GLY A 476 9.62 29.47 -9.85
CA GLY A 476 10.55 28.41 -9.49
C GLY A 476 9.89 27.05 -9.39
N GLU A 477 9.94 26.40 -8.23
CA GLU A 477 9.29 25.11 -7.95
C GLU A 477 7.85 25.25 -7.44
N ARG A 478 7.35 26.47 -7.21
CA ARG A 478 6.01 26.74 -6.74
C ARG A 478 4.96 26.42 -7.81
N GLY A 479 3.70 26.39 -7.42
CA GLY A 479 2.58 26.16 -8.32
C GLY A 479 1.66 25.06 -7.82
N LEU A 480 0.91 24.43 -8.71
CA LEU A 480 0.20 23.18 -8.43
C LEU A 480 1.21 22.03 -8.58
N ILE A 481 1.68 21.50 -7.47
CA ILE A 481 2.84 20.59 -7.41
C ILE A 481 2.54 19.24 -6.80
N GLY A 482 1.30 18.99 -6.34
CA GLY A 482 0.88 17.69 -5.82
C GLY A 482 -0.57 17.37 -6.12
N GLY A 483 -0.87 16.09 -6.22
CA GLY A 483 -2.23 15.59 -6.41
C GLY A 483 -2.40 14.15 -5.98
N ALA A 484 -3.52 13.87 -5.30
CA ALA A 484 -3.91 12.52 -4.89
C ALA A 484 -5.42 12.32 -5.02
N LEU A 485 -5.83 11.08 -5.19
CA LEU A 485 -7.24 10.69 -5.10
C LEU A 485 -7.47 9.99 -3.76
N HIS A 486 -8.65 10.20 -3.19
CA HIS A 486 -9.06 9.45 -2.01
C HIS A 486 -9.08 7.95 -2.31
N PRO A 487 -8.75 7.06 -1.37
CA PRO A 487 -8.88 5.61 -1.58
C PRO A 487 -10.27 5.19 -2.06
N ASP A 488 -11.33 5.81 -1.53
CA ASP A 488 -12.72 5.59 -1.94
C ASP A 488 -13.19 6.56 -3.04
N PHE A 489 -12.29 7.04 -3.89
CA PHE A 489 -12.61 8.00 -4.97
C PHE A 489 -13.81 7.57 -5.82
N ALA A 490 -13.98 6.28 -6.05
CA ALA A 490 -15.12 5.76 -6.82
C ALA A 490 -16.48 6.13 -6.19
N THR A 491 -16.52 6.31 -4.88
CA THR A 491 -17.73 6.62 -4.10
C THR A 491 -17.86 8.12 -3.81
N ASN A 492 -16.77 8.74 -3.34
CA ASN A 492 -16.82 10.12 -2.85
C ASN A 492 -16.34 11.15 -3.87
N GLY A 493 -15.63 10.74 -4.92
CA GLY A 493 -15.09 11.63 -5.94
C GLY A 493 -14.03 12.62 -5.44
N TRP A 494 -13.41 12.39 -4.29
CA TRP A 494 -12.51 13.35 -3.66
C TRP A 494 -11.14 13.37 -4.31
N VAL A 495 -10.72 14.59 -4.71
CA VAL A 495 -9.45 14.89 -5.35
C VAL A 495 -8.71 15.91 -4.49
N TYR A 496 -7.52 15.55 -4.03
CA TYR A 496 -6.67 16.39 -3.18
C TYR A 496 -5.57 17.01 -4.01
N VAL A 497 -5.26 18.27 -3.69
CA VAL A 497 -4.21 19.02 -4.36
C VAL A 497 -3.32 19.74 -3.35
N TYR A 498 -2.03 19.87 -3.68
CA TYR A 498 -1.08 20.71 -2.97
C TYR A 498 -0.57 21.78 -3.92
N TYR A 499 -0.71 23.03 -3.54
CA TYR A 499 -0.34 24.13 -4.40
C TYR A 499 0.06 25.37 -3.62
N THR A 500 0.83 26.27 -4.28
CA THR A 500 1.20 27.58 -3.72
C THR A 500 0.17 28.61 -4.08
N THR A 501 -0.49 29.20 -3.09
CA THR A 501 -1.45 30.30 -3.26
C THR A 501 -0.84 31.64 -2.84
N THR A 502 -1.41 32.73 -3.40
CA THR A 502 -1.11 34.10 -2.94
C THR A 502 -2.21 34.68 -2.08
N GLN A 503 -3.31 33.97 -1.89
CA GLN A 503 -4.45 34.41 -1.10
C GLN A 503 -4.10 34.41 0.37
N GLY A 504 -4.07 35.58 1.00
CA GLY A 504 -3.66 35.73 2.42
C GLY A 504 -2.13 35.77 2.62
N GLY A 505 -1.35 35.91 1.55
CA GLY A 505 0.11 35.85 1.52
C GLY A 505 0.57 34.57 0.77
N VAL A 506 1.83 34.54 0.36
CA VAL A 506 2.36 33.38 -0.38
C VAL A 506 2.58 32.22 0.58
N HIS A 507 1.84 31.15 0.41
CA HIS A 507 1.98 29.92 1.21
C HIS A 507 1.52 28.68 0.44
N ASN A 508 1.92 27.52 0.90
CA ASN A 508 1.45 26.25 0.35
C ASN A 508 0.16 25.82 1.05
N ARG A 509 -0.77 25.31 0.25
CA ARG A 509 -2.13 24.93 0.66
C ARG A 509 -2.45 23.52 0.22
N ILE A 510 -3.15 22.79 1.08
CA ILE A 510 -3.77 21.51 0.78
C ILE A 510 -5.27 21.74 0.67
N SER A 511 -5.85 21.35 -0.46
CA SER A 511 -7.30 21.50 -0.69
C SER A 511 -7.88 20.23 -1.28
N ARG A 512 -9.19 20.10 -1.13
CA ARG A 512 -9.98 19.00 -1.69
C ARG A 512 -11.06 19.55 -2.63
N PHE A 513 -11.27 18.84 -3.72
CA PHE A 513 -12.34 19.04 -4.67
C PHE A 513 -13.17 17.78 -4.83
N VAL A 514 -14.42 17.92 -5.21
CA VAL A 514 -15.32 16.80 -5.53
C VAL A 514 -15.45 16.68 -7.05
N ALA A 515 -15.22 15.50 -7.58
CA ALA A 515 -15.36 15.21 -8.99
C ALA A 515 -16.84 15.04 -9.38
N ASN A 516 -17.25 15.71 -10.45
CA ASN A 516 -18.47 15.41 -11.18
C ASN A 516 -18.10 15.08 -12.62
N GLY A 517 -17.96 13.81 -12.91
CA GLY A 517 -17.35 13.37 -14.17
C GLY A 517 -15.91 13.86 -14.29
N ASP A 518 -15.63 14.62 -15.34
CA ASP A 518 -14.28 15.06 -15.70
C ASP A 518 -13.95 16.49 -15.21
N VAL A 519 -14.81 17.11 -14.41
CA VAL A 519 -14.64 18.46 -13.84
C VAL A 519 -14.91 18.47 -12.34
N ALA A 520 -14.35 19.44 -11.63
CA ALA A 520 -14.68 19.68 -10.23
C ALA A 520 -16.09 20.28 -10.11
N THR A 521 -16.83 19.90 -9.09
CA THR A 521 -18.11 20.49 -8.70
C THR A 521 -17.98 21.13 -7.33
N GLY A 522 -18.81 22.16 -7.10
CA GLY A 522 -18.81 22.90 -5.84
C GLY A 522 -17.59 23.83 -5.66
N ALA A 523 -17.49 24.39 -4.46
CA ALA A 523 -16.38 25.23 -4.07
C ALA A 523 -15.17 24.39 -3.64
N GLU A 524 -13.98 25.01 -3.67
CA GLU A 524 -12.79 24.46 -3.05
C GLU A 524 -13.00 24.26 -1.55
N THR A 525 -12.68 23.09 -1.05
CA THR A 525 -12.57 22.84 0.39
C THR A 525 -11.11 22.98 0.80
N VAL A 526 -10.76 24.08 1.46
CA VAL A 526 -9.42 24.27 2.03
C VAL A 526 -9.30 23.40 3.26
N LEU A 527 -8.33 22.50 3.28
CA LEU A 527 -8.07 21.58 4.41
C LEU A 527 -6.98 22.13 5.32
N VAL A 528 -5.88 22.59 4.75
CA VAL A 528 -4.71 23.05 5.52
C VAL A 528 -4.04 24.20 4.78
N ASP A 529 -3.80 25.30 5.46
CA ASP A 529 -2.86 26.34 5.08
C ASP A 529 -1.56 26.16 5.87
N LEU A 530 -0.43 26.00 5.17
CA LEU A 530 0.89 25.97 5.78
C LEU A 530 1.36 27.40 6.07
N PRO A 531 2.37 27.61 6.93
CA PRO A 531 2.94 28.94 7.16
C PRO A 531 3.42 29.62 5.88
N GLY A 532 3.52 30.95 5.93
CA GLY A 532 4.00 31.76 4.82
C GLY A 532 5.39 31.33 4.34
N LEU A 533 5.56 31.30 3.02
CA LEU A 533 6.85 31.03 2.39
C LEU A 533 7.77 32.26 2.42
N SER A 534 9.07 32.00 2.44
CA SER A 534 10.09 33.04 2.25
C SER A 534 10.13 33.53 0.79
N SER A 535 11.08 34.38 0.45
CA SER A 535 11.33 34.77 -0.95
C SER A 535 11.94 33.65 -1.81
N ALA A 536 12.49 32.58 -1.19
CA ALA A 536 12.99 31.42 -1.92
C ALA A 536 11.88 30.67 -2.62
N THR A 537 12.07 30.32 -3.88
CA THR A 537 11.04 29.68 -4.73
C THR A 537 11.21 28.17 -4.88
N ASN A 538 12.20 27.60 -4.20
CA ASN A 538 12.56 26.18 -4.23
C ASN A 538 12.27 25.48 -2.88
N HIS A 539 12.42 24.17 -2.86
CA HIS A 539 12.18 23.26 -1.74
C HIS A 539 10.75 23.36 -1.19
N ASN A 540 9.78 23.16 -2.07
CA ASN A 540 8.35 23.19 -1.70
C ASN A 540 7.81 21.79 -1.37
N GLY A 541 8.51 20.71 -1.72
CA GLY A 541 7.97 19.36 -1.62
C GLY A 541 6.80 19.16 -2.56
N GLY A 542 5.66 18.70 -2.05
CA GLY A 542 4.36 18.71 -2.75
C GLY A 542 3.71 17.34 -2.92
N ALA A 543 4.43 16.24 -2.77
CA ALA A 543 3.83 14.91 -2.92
C ALA A 543 2.76 14.64 -1.86
N LEU A 544 1.67 14.03 -2.32
CA LEU A 544 0.51 13.61 -1.52
C LEU A 544 0.22 12.14 -1.76
N HIS A 545 0.07 11.34 -0.70
CA HIS A 545 -0.38 9.95 -0.78
C HIS A 545 -1.20 9.56 0.44
N PHE A 546 -2.22 8.74 0.23
CA PHE A 546 -2.89 8.05 1.32
C PHE A 546 -2.08 6.83 1.75
N GLY A 547 -1.86 6.69 3.06
CA GLY A 547 -1.30 5.49 3.67
C GLY A 547 -2.34 4.36 3.74
N ASN A 548 -1.88 3.15 4.06
CA ASN A 548 -2.79 2.02 4.32
C ASN A 548 -3.65 2.21 5.58
N ASP A 549 -3.32 3.21 6.38
CA ASP A 549 -4.06 3.65 7.57
C ASP A 549 -5.16 4.69 7.23
N GLY A 550 -5.41 4.93 5.95
CA GLY A 550 -6.37 5.90 5.46
C GLY A 550 -5.99 7.37 5.71
N LYS A 551 -4.78 7.65 6.19
CA LYS A 551 -4.33 9.02 6.45
C LYS A 551 -3.63 9.62 5.24
N LEU A 552 -3.76 10.93 5.08
CA LEU A 552 -3.09 11.70 4.04
C LEU A 552 -1.69 12.11 4.51
N TYR A 553 -0.67 11.58 3.85
CA TYR A 553 0.71 11.96 4.05
C TYR A 553 1.10 13.03 3.04
N VAL A 554 1.85 14.03 3.50
CA VAL A 554 2.23 15.20 2.71
C VAL A 554 3.71 15.47 2.90
N ALA A 555 4.45 15.54 1.82
CA ALA A 555 5.87 15.91 1.82
C ALA A 555 6.01 17.43 1.70
N VAL A 556 6.78 18.04 2.58
CA VAL A 556 7.01 19.49 2.62
C VAL A 556 8.50 19.78 2.74
N GLY A 557 9.05 20.51 1.79
CA GLY A 557 10.47 20.93 1.79
C GLY A 557 10.77 21.99 2.85
N ASP A 558 12.05 22.27 3.06
CA ASP A 558 12.54 23.21 4.09
C ASP A 558 12.38 24.69 3.69
N ASN A 559 11.87 24.99 2.48
CA ASN A 559 11.76 26.33 1.89
C ASN A 559 13.11 27.05 1.83
N ALA A 560 14.17 26.31 1.44
CA ALA A 560 15.54 26.76 1.38
C ALA A 560 16.07 27.40 2.69
N ASN A 561 15.55 26.98 3.81
CA ASN A 561 16.02 27.31 5.14
C ASN A 561 16.23 26.03 5.95
N SER A 562 17.44 25.54 5.95
CA SER A 562 17.82 24.27 6.56
C SER A 562 17.55 24.21 8.08
N ALA A 563 17.43 25.36 8.76
CA ALA A 563 17.08 25.40 10.18
C ALA A 563 15.64 24.90 10.46
N HIS A 564 14.75 24.92 9.46
CA HIS A 564 13.40 24.39 9.61
C HIS A 564 13.40 22.87 9.77
N ALA A 565 14.30 22.16 9.10
CA ALA A 565 14.24 20.70 9.04
C ALA A 565 14.31 20.01 10.43
N PRO A 566 15.22 20.38 11.35
CA PRO A 566 15.25 19.84 12.71
C PRO A 566 14.21 20.47 13.65
N ASP A 567 13.63 21.64 13.32
CA ASP A 567 12.70 22.36 14.18
C ASP A 567 11.32 21.68 14.17
N LEU A 568 10.90 21.13 15.30
CA LEU A 568 9.60 20.44 15.45
C LEU A 568 8.43 21.41 15.71
N ASP A 569 8.66 22.69 15.83
CA ASP A 569 7.61 23.72 15.90
C ASP A 569 7.29 24.32 14.53
N HIS A 570 8.02 23.90 13.50
CA HIS A 570 7.85 24.33 12.12
C HIS A 570 7.54 23.14 11.16
N PRO A 571 6.54 23.26 10.27
CA PRO A 571 6.13 22.13 9.40
C PRO A 571 7.00 21.93 8.16
N PHE A 572 8.04 22.74 7.94
CA PHE A 572 8.93 22.66 6.78
C PHE A 572 10.07 21.68 7.00
N GLY A 573 10.49 20.98 5.92
CA GLY A 573 11.48 19.89 5.99
C GLY A 573 10.92 18.63 6.66
N LYS A 574 9.67 18.26 6.34
CA LYS A 574 8.88 17.25 7.06
C LYS A 574 8.08 16.34 6.13
N ILE A 575 7.68 15.21 6.67
CA ILE A 575 6.47 14.50 6.26
C ILE A 575 5.39 14.84 7.30
N LEU A 576 4.29 15.38 6.83
CA LEU A 576 3.10 15.67 7.64
C LEU A 576 2.06 14.58 7.42
N ARG A 577 1.23 14.30 8.44
CA ARG A 577 0.16 13.29 8.38
C ARG A 577 -1.14 13.88 8.90
N PHE A 578 -2.19 13.79 8.10
CA PHE A 578 -3.51 14.33 8.36
C PHE A 578 -4.58 13.25 8.19
N ASN A 579 -5.75 13.47 8.75
CA ASN A 579 -6.97 12.80 8.32
C ASN A 579 -7.39 13.31 6.92
N ASP A 580 -8.32 12.64 6.30
CA ASP A 580 -8.85 12.98 4.97
C ASP A 580 -9.61 14.33 4.94
N ASP A 581 -10.07 14.81 6.08
CA ASP A 581 -10.71 16.10 6.27
C ASP A 581 -9.74 17.25 6.61
N GLY A 582 -8.43 16.97 6.69
CA GLY A 582 -7.39 17.93 7.07
C GLY A 582 -7.17 18.07 8.57
N SER A 583 -7.97 17.44 9.42
CA SER A 583 -7.73 17.39 10.85
C SER A 583 -6.47 16.57 11.17
N ILE A 584 -5.93 16.76 12.38
CA ILE A 584 -4.63 16.17 12.72
C ILE A 584 -4.83 14.97 13.64
N PRO A 585 -4.40 13.76 13.23
CA PRO A 585 -4.49 12.54 14.03
C PRO A 585 -3.78 12.68 15.38
N ALA A 586 -4.46 12.30 16.46
CA ALA A 586 -3.91 12.41 17.82
C ALA A 586 -2.77 11.41 18.10
N ASP A 587 -2.64 10.39 17.26
CA ASP A 587 -1.59 9.38 17.31
C ASP A 587 -0.32 9.78 16.52
N ASN A 588 -0.26 10.99 15.98
CA ASN A 588 0.97 11.52 15.40
C ASN A 588 2.08 11.61 16.46
N PRO A 589 3.34 11.27 16.13
CA PRO A 589 4.41 11.12 17.10
C PRO A 589 4.72 12.40 17.88
N PHE A 590 4.42 13.57 17.31
CA PHE A 590 4.68 14.87 17.94
C PHE A 590 3.39 15.63 18.31
N TYR A 591 2.23 14.98 18.30
CA TYR A 591 0.94 15.61 18.56
C TYR A 591 0.90 16.25 19.96
N ALA A 592 1.36 15.52 20.96
CA ALA A 592 1.46 16.02 22.33
C ALA A 592 2.62 17.02 22.45
N GLY A 593 2.37 18.17 23.06
CA GLY A 593 3.39 19.20 23.31
C GLY A 593 3.65 20.13 22.13
N ARG A 594 2.93 19.99 21.00
CA ARG A 594 2.98 20.92 19.87
C ARG A 594 1.64 21.64 19.69
N SER A 595 1.61 22.67 18.83
CA SER A 595 0.42 23.44 18.52
C SER A 595 0.24 23.63 17.02
N GLY A 596 -0.98 23.93 16.58
CA GLY A 596 -1.29 24.17 15.17
C GLY A 596 -0.85 23.03 14.28
N VAL A 597 -0.38 23.35 13.07
CA VAL A 597 0.03 22.40 12.05
C VAL A 597 1.28 21.57 12.43
N ALA A 598 2.09 22.04 13.39
CA ALA A 598 3.23 21.27 13.89
C ALA A 598 2.83 19.93 14.54
N ARG A 599 1.59 19.78 14.99
CA ARG A 599 1.04 18.50 15.46
C ARG A 599 0.93 17.46 14.34
N ALA A 600 0.90 17.89 13.09
CA ALA A 600 0.84 17.00 11.93
C ALA A 600 2.20 16.39 11.57
N ILE A 601 3.30 16.82 12.19
CA ILE A 601 4.64 16.29 11.90
C ILE A 601 4.66 14.79 12.20
N TRP A 602 4.98 14.00 11.17
CA TRP A 602 5.11 12.56 11.26
C TRP A 602 6.57 12.12 11.22
N ALA A 603 7.41 12.80 10.41
CA ALA A 603 8.86 12.62 10.35
C ALA A 603 9.54 13.94 9.98
N TYR A 604 10.83 14.09 10.27
CA TYR A 604 11.54 15.36 10.16
C TYR A 604 13.01 15.20 9.72
N GLY A 605 13.70 16.32 9.58
CA GLY A 605 15.11 16.31 9.17
C GLY A 605 15.30 16.02 7.69
N LEU A 606 14.36 16.47 6.84
CA LEU A 606 14.39 16.35 5.39
C LEU A 606 14.67 17.70 4.75
N ARG A 607 15.30 17.70 3.56
CA ARG A 607 15.59 18.93 2.82
C ARG A 607 14.48 19.31 1.86
N ASN A 608 14.28 18.51 0.84
CA ASN A 608 13.24 18.67 -0.16
C ASN A 608 12.68 17.30 -0.56
N PRO A 609 11.88 16.66 0.31
CA PRO A 609 11.24 15.39 0.00
C PRO A 609 10.23 15.59 -1.13
N PHE A 610 10.75 15.55 -2.37
CA PHE A 610 10.00 15.95 -3.57
C PHE A 610 8.91 14.97 -3.92
N THR A 611 9.23 13.66 -3.81
CA THR A 611 8.28 12.58 -4.06
C THR A 611 8.40 11.51 -2.97
N PHE A 612 7.37 10.70 -2.84
CA PHE A 612 7.42 9.47 -2.04
C PHE A 612 6.39 8.47 -2.56
N ALA A 613 6.50 7.22 -2.13
CA ALA A 613 5.50 6.22 -2.44
C ALA A 613 5.16 5.38 -1.21
N VAL A 614 3.95 4.85 -1.19
CA VAL A 614 3.45 3.93 -0.16
C VAL A 614 3.49 2.50 -0.72
N GLN A 615 4.18 1.61 -0.04
CA GLN A 615 4.29 0.21 -0.46
C GLN A 615 2.96 -0.50 -0.23
N PRO A 616 2.33 -1.04 -1.29
CA PRO A 616 1.11 -1.81 -1.14
C PRO A 616 1.29 -2.99 -0.16
N GLY A 617 0.28 -3.24 0.65
CA GLY A 617 0.26 -4.31 1.65
C GLY A 617 0.97 -3.96 2.96
N THR A 618 2.18 -3.44 2.93
CA THR A 618 2.94 -3.10 4.16
C THR A 618 2.68 -1.70 4.68
N GLY A 619 2.23 -0.77 3.83
CA GLY A 619 2.10 0.65 4.16
C GLY A 619 3.44 1.39 4.36
N ARG A 620 4.58 0.74 4.10
CA ARG A 620 5.91 1.37 4.27
C ARG A 620 6.07 2.50 3.25
N LEU A 621 6.55 3.64 3.70
CA LEU A 621 6.87 4.78 2.84
C LEU A 621 8.33 4.69 2.39
N HIS A 622 8.59 4.98 1.10
CA HIS A 622 9.92 5.35 0.62
C HIS A 622 9.89 6.83 0.21
N LEU A 623 10.71 7.62 0.87
CA LEU A 623 10.80 9.07 0.71
C LEU A 623 12.01 9.39 -0.16
N ASN A 624 11.82 10.13 -1.24
CA ASN A 624 12.88 10.60 -2.12
C ASN A 624 13.22 12.04 -1.73
N ASP A 625 14.35 12.22 -1.07
CA ASP A 625 14.80 13.52 -0.59
C ASP A 625 15.92 14.08 -1.48
N VAL A 626 15.66 15.22 -2.10
CA VAL A 626 16.62 15.89 -2.98
C VAL A 626 17.70 16.57 -2.16
N GLY A 627 18.93 16.16 -2.40
CA GLY A 627 20.09 16.63 -1.66
C GLY A 627 20.57 18.03 -2.01
N GLN A 628 21.55 18.53 -1.27
CA GLN A 628 22.09 19.88 -1.45
C GLN A 628 23.20 19.93 -2.52
N GLY A 629 24.17 19.06 -2.43
CA GLY A 629 25.31 19.15 -3.32
C GLY A 629 26.14 17.88 -3.42
N SER A 630 25.75 16.83 -2.75
CA SER A 630 26.54 15.60 -2.68
C SER A 630 25.75 14.34 -2.94
N TRP A 631 24.53 14.22 -2.39
CA TRP A 631 23.78 12.98 -2.37
C TRP A 631 22.29 13.16 -2.63
N GLU A 632 21.72 12.22 -3.35
CA GLU A 632 20.28 11.98 -3.44
C GLU A 632 19.92 10.77 -2.57
N GLU A 633 18.78 10.80 -1.88
CA GLU A 633 18.43 9.81 -0.87
C GLU A 633 17.07 9.16 -1.10
N ILE A 634 17.01 7.85 -0.83
CA ILE A 634 15.76 7.13 -0.60
C ILE A 634 15.73 6.73 0.87
N ASN A 635 14.83 7.32 1.62
CA ASN A 635 14.65 7.10 3.04
C ASN A 635 13.43 6.19 3.32
N VAL A 636 13.51 5.29 4.31
CA VAL A 636 12.34 4.53 4.78
C VAL A 636 11.59 5.37 5.78
N GLY A 637 10.34 5.71 5.46
CA GLY A 637 9.47 6.46 6.34
C GLY A 637 9.16 5.71 7.64
N ALA A 638 9.35 6.37 8.77
CA ALA A 638 8.98 5.87 10.08
C ALA A 638 8.47 7.01 10.96
N PRO A 639 7.46 6.75 11.83
CA PRO A 639 6.91 7.78 12.71
C PRO A 639 7.98 8.26 13.69
N GLY A 640 8.17 9.58 13.79
CA GLY A 640 9.14 10.22 14.65
C GLY A 640 10.59 10.19 14.16
N ALA A 641 10.85 9.61 12.97
CA ALA A 641 12.20 9.51 12.44
C ALA A 641 12.81 10.88 12.10
N ASN A 642 14.11 11.00 12.38
CA ASN A 642 14.97 12.11 11.98
C ASN A 642 15.91 11.65 10.86
N TYR A 643 15.87 12.28 9.69
CA TYR A 643 16.73 11.93 8.55
C TYR A 643 18.00 12.78 8.46
N GLY A 644 18.20 13.67 9.41
CA GLY A 644 19.50 14.27 9.68
C GLY A 644 19.81 15.60 9.00
N TRP A 645 19.05 16.01 7.98
CA TRP A 645 19.28 17.32 7.34
C TRP A 645 19.10 18.48 8.35
N PRO A 646 20.02 19.49 8.41
CA PRO A 646 21.22 19.71 7.56
C PRO A 646 22.50 19.12 8.16
N GLN A 647 22.46 18.37 9.24
CA GLN A 647 23.66 17.86 9.91
C GLN A 647 24.35 16.74 9.10
N THR A 648 23.53 15.96 8.37
CA THR A 648 24.00 14.87 7.52
C THR A 648 23.33 14.94 6.15
N GLU A 649 24.05 14.51 5.12
CA GLU A 649 23.60 14.31 3.75
C GLU A 649 24.24 13.03 3.23
N GLY A 650 23.43 12.07 2.76
CA GLY A 650 23.90 10.75 2.33
C GLY A 650 24.07 9.74 3.46
N PRO A 651 24.79 8.64 3.21
CA PRO A 651 24.99 7.59 4.18
C PRO A 651 25.62 8.11 5.47
N THR A 652 25.01 7.76 6.62
CA THR A 652 25.45 8.27 7.92
C THR A 652 25.42 7.19 8.99
N THR A 653 26.27 7.33 10.01
CA THR A 653 26.27 6.56 11.25
C THR A 653 26.02 7.46 12.47
N ALA A 654 25.57 8.70 12.25
CA ALA A 654 25.30 9.65 13.32
C ALA A 654 24.18 9.15 14.25
N GLY A 655 24.43 9.22 15.56
CA GLY A 655 23.43 8.82 16.56
C GLY A 655 22.17 9.68 16.51
N GLY A 656 21.00 9.05 16.59
CA GLY A 656 19.70 9.74 16.53
C GLY A 656 19.25 10.15 15.13
N VAL A 657 20.00 9.77 14.10
CA VAL A 657 19.66 9.97 12.69
C VAL A 657 19.36 8.63 12.04
N THR A 658 18.30 8.59 11.25
CA THR A 658 17.93 7.43 10.42
C THR A 658 18.69 7.53 9.10
N ALA A 659 19.61 6.60 8.85
CA ALA A 659 20.36 6.56 7.61
C ALA A 659 19.45 6.23 6.41
N PRO A 660 19.74 6.74 5.20
CA PRO A 660 18.99 6.40 4.01
C PRO A 660 19.11 4.90 3.69
N LEU A 661 18.02 4.35 3.14
CA LEU A 661 17.98 2.99 2.61
C LEU A 661 18.93 2.83 1.42
N PHE A 662 18.96 3.85 0.58
CA PHE A 662 19.82 3.95 -0.59
C PHE A 662 20.15 5.42 -0.84
N ALA A 663 21.38 5.69 -1.28
CA ALA A 663 21.81 7.02 -1.70
C ALA A 663 22.77 6.94 -2.88
N TYR A 664 22.72 7.95 -3.76
CA TYR A 664 23.63 8.07 -4.89
C TYR A 664 24.20 9.49 -5.01
N ARG A 665 25.39 9.62 -5.59
CA ARG A 665 26.15 10.88 -5.64
C ARG A 665 25.80 11.74 -6.85
N HIS A 666 25.99 13.06 -6.70
CA HIS A 666 25.87 14.03 -7.79
C HIS A 666 26.99 13.86 -8.83
N SER A 667 28.21 13.68 -8.41
CA SER A 667 29.36 13.62 -9.31
C SER A 667 30.46 12.76 -8.73
N ASP A 668 30.46 11.49 -8.98
CA ASP A 668 31.56 10.61 -8.63
C ASP A 668 31.30 9.22 -9.16
N SER A 669 32.34 8.54 -9.56
CA SER A 669 32.32 7.13 -9.96
C SER A 669 32.51 6.16 -8.78
N SER A 670 32.57 6.65 -7.55
CA SER A 670 32.64 5.79 -6.37
C SER A 670 31.31 5.09 -6.11
N PRO A 671 31.31 3.83 -5.64
CA PRO A 671 30.08 3.14 -5.26
C PRO A 671 29.27 3.98 -4.28
N ALA A 672 27.97 4.06 -4.47
CA ALA A 672 27.05 4.64 -3.49
C ALA A 672 27.22 3.88 -2.16
N GLY A 673 27.35 4.61 -1.05
CA GLY A 673 27.89 4.08 0.21
C GLY A 673 27.22 2.83 0.75
N ASN A 674 25.93 2.58 0.43
CA ASN A 674 25.18 1.42 0.88
C ASN A 674 24.58 0.59 -0.29
N ASN A 675 25.03 0.82 -1.51
CA ASN A 675 24.54 0.08 -2.68
C ASN A 675 25.44 -1.13 -3.00
N PRO A 676 24.99 -2.35 -2.78
CA PRO A 676 25.73 -3.55 -3.16
C PRO A 676 25.70 -3.84 -4.68
N GLY A 677 24.86 -3.14 -5.45
CA GLY A 677 24.59 -3.43 -6.85
C GLY A 677 25.33 -2.57 -7.86
N GLY A 678 25.96 -1.48 -7.45
CA GLY A 678 26.60 -0.56 -8.36
C GLY A 678 26.40 0.88 -7.93
N PHE A 679 26.73 1.83 -8.79
CA PHE A 679 26.58 3.23 -8.47
C PHE A 679 25.83 3.98 -9.59
N PHE A 680 25.08 4.98 -9.15
CA PHE A 680 24.41 5.95 -10.00
C PHE A 680 25.04 7.31 -9.78
N THR A 681 24.92 8.17 -10.77
CA THR A 681 25.11 9.61 -10.61
C THR A 681 23.87 10.33 -11.10
N GLY A 682 23.48 11.38 -10.40
CA GLY A 682 22.34 12.20 -10.74
C GLY A 682 22.29 13.42 -9.85
N PHE A 683 21.29 14.29 -9.99
CA PHE A 683 21.28 15.61 -9.35
C PHE A 683 19.94 15.99 -8.73
N ALA A 684 18.88 15.22 -8.99
CA ALA A 684 17.56 15.47 -8.41
C ALA A 684 16.70 14.22 -8.49
N ILE A 685 16.60 13.50 -7.38
CA ILE A 685 15.74 12.32 -7.30
C ILE A 685 14.26 12.70 -7.42
N ALA A 686 13.52 11.97 -8.24
CA ALA A 686 12.11 12.19 -8.49
C ALA A 686 11.37 10.89 -8.70
N GLY A 687 10.05 10.96 -8.69
CA GLY A 687 9.18 9.80 -8.86
C GLY A 687 9.31 8.82 -7.70
N GLY A 688 8.56 7.74 -7.79
CA GLY A 688 8.61 6.67 -6.81
C GLY A 688 7.44 5.72 -7.02
N ALA A 689 7.72 4.45 -7.33
CA ALA A 689 6.68 3.46 -7.52
C ALA A 689 7.11 2.09 -7.02
N PHE A 690 6.29 1.47 -6.18
CA PHE A 690 6.46 0.07 -5.84
C PHE A 690 5.82 -0.81 -6.90
N TYR A 691 6.62 -1.64 -7.55
CA TYR A 691 6.11 -2.67 -8.44
C TYR A 691 5.82 -3.95 -7.64
N PRO A 692 4.59 -4.50 -7.68
CA PRO A 692 4.21 -5.63 -6.84
C PRO A 692 4.94 -6.92 -7.22
N ALA A 693 4.91 -7.91 -6.32
CA ALA A 693 5.45 -9.23 -6.57
C ALA A 693 4.68 -9.99 -7.67
N SER A 694 3.39 -9.67 -7.83
CA SER A 694 2.53 -10.16 -8.92
C SER A 694 2.27 -9.01 -9.91
N GLY A 695 2.45 -9.22 -11.20
CA GLY A 695 2.25 -8.18 -12.21
C GLY A 695 2.74 -8.62 -13.58
N SER A 696 2.57 -7.76 -14.59
CA SER A 696 2.92 -8.08 -15.99
C SER A 696 4.42 -8.04 -16.26
N PHE A 697 5.24 -7.38 -15.44
CA PHE A 697 6.68 -7.34 -15.64
C PHE A 697 7.32 -8.73 -15.48
N PRO A 698 8.42 -9.03 -16.18
CA PRO A 698 9.19 -10.25 -15.95
C PRO A 698 9.60 -10.40 -14.46
N ALA A 699 9.73 -11.63 -13.99
CA ALA A 699 9.93 -11.94 -12.55
C ALA A 699 11.08 -11.15 -11.90
N GLY A 700 12.21 -10.99 -12.60
CA GLY A 700 13.37 -10.26 -12.10
C GLY A 700 13.17 -8.75 -11.94
N TYR A 701 12.06 -8.20 -12.42
CA TYR A 701 11.72 -6.77 -12.35
C TYR A 701 10.56 -6.48 -11.39
N ARG A 702 9.99 -7.52 -10.77
CA ARG A 702 8.92 -7.40 -9.78
C ARG A 702 9.48 -7.18 -8.37
N ASN A 703 8.58 -6.91 -7.41
CA ASN A 703 8.94 -6.70 -6.01
C ASN A 703 10.09 -5.70 -5.85
N SER A 704 10.01 -4.60 -6.58
CA SER A 704 11.07 -3.60 -6.69
C SER A 704 10.50 -2.20 -6.49
N TYR A 705 11.34 -1.29 -6.03
CA TYR A 705 11.04 0.13 -5.99
C TYR A 705 11.69 0.83 -7.18
N TYR A 706 10.91 1.49 -8.01
CA TYR A 706 11.39 2.28 -9.14
C TYR A 706 11.48 3.74 -8.73
N PHE A 707 12.57 4.41 -9.09
CA PHE A 707 12.82 5.82 -8.82
C PHE A 707 13.50 6.44 -10.04
N ALA A 708 13.42 7.75 -10.18
CA ALA A 708 14.00 8.48 -11.32
C ALA A 708 14.93 9.59 -10.87
N ASP A 709 15.78 10.04 -11.79
CA ASP A 709 16.50 11.30 -11.65
C ASP A 709 16.03 12.30 -12.71
N PHE A 710 15.54 13.44 -12.24
CA PHE A 710 14.97 14.49 -13.08
C PHE A 710 15.99 15.07 -14.06
N VAL A 711 17.18 15.39 -13.57
CA VAL A 711 18.25 16.05 -14.36
C VAL A 711 18.93 15.06 -15.31
N SER A 712 19.21 13.86 -14.82
CA SER A 712 19.96 12.86 -15.59
C SER A 712 19.06 11.98 -16.47
N SER A 713 17.74 12.13 -16.40
CA SER A 713 16.75 11.50 -17.28
C SER A 713 16.86 9.98 -17.33
N TRP A 714 16.98 9.33 -16.17
CA TRP A 714 16.98 7.87 -16.06
C TRP A 714 16.01 7.38 -14.99
N ILE A 715 15.67 6.09 -15.05
CA ILE A 715 14.93 5.36 -14.04
C ILE A 715 15.81 4.25 -13.49
N GLY A 716 15.97 4.21 -12.18
CA GLY A 716 16.62 3.15 -11.42
C GLY A 716 15.59 2.17 -10.83
N ARG A 717 16.04 0.96 -10.56
CA ARG A 717 15.29 -0.10 -9.87
C ARG A 717 16.05 -0.51 -8.61
N LEU A 718 15.41 -0.39 -7.48
CA LEU A 718 15.90 -0.89 -6.19
C LEU A 718 15.28 -2.27 -5.95
N ASP A 719 16.11 -3.31 -5.90
CA ASP A 719 15.68 -4.68 -5.69
C ASP A 719 15.53 -4.97 -4.20
N LEU A 720 14.28 -4.92 -3.71
CA LEU A 720 13.97 -5.06 -2.28
C LEU A 720 14.20 -6.49 -1.77
N ALA A 721 14.21 -7.47 -2.64
CA ALA A 721 14.46 -8.86 -2.29
C ALA A 721 15.95 -9.22 -2.22
N ASN A 722 16.82 -8.39 -2.83
CA ASN A 722 18.25 -8.65 -2.97
C ASN A 722 19.11 -7.56 -2.30
N GLY A 723 18.86 -7.34 -1.01
CA GLY A 723 19.66 -6.43 -0.19
C GLY A 723 19.55 -4.96 -0.59
N ASN A 724 18.46 -4.55 -1.24
CA ASN A 724 18.23 -3.20 -1.77
C ASN A 724 19.28 -2.78 -2.82
N ALA A 725 19.79 -3.72 -3.61
CA ALA A 725 20.69 -3.43 -4.69
C ALA A 725 20.00 -2.57 -5.75
N ALA A 726 20.65 -1.52 -6.23
CA ALA A 726 20.08 -0.61 -7.23
C ALA A 726 20.71 -0.85 -8.60
N TYR A 727 19.87 -0.83 -9.64
CA TYR A 727 20.26 -1.09 -11.03
C TYR A 727 19.62 -0.06 -11.97
N MET A 728 20.27 0.23 -13.08
CA MET A 728 19.69 1.00 -14.17
C MET A 728 18.52 0.21 -14.79
N PHE A 729 17.38 0.88 -14.93
CA PHE A 729 16.22 0.26 -15.61
C PHE A 729 15.97 0.88 -16.98
N ALA A 730 15.91 2.21 -17.06
CA ALA A 730 15.53 2.88 -18.30
C ALA A 730 16.22 4.23 -18.46
N ARG A 731 16.38 4.67 -19.72
CA ARG A 731 16.64 6.05 -20.10
C ARG A 731 15.36 6.69 -20.62
N ILE A 732 15.11 7.91 -20.21
CA ILE A 732 13.90 8.65 -20.58
C ILE A 732 14.30 9.91 -21.35
N ASN A 733 13.65 10.16 -22.49
CA ASN A 733 13.79 11.43 -23.17
C ASN A 733 12.82 12.43 -22.54
N GLY A 734 13.31 13.31 -21.71
CA GLY A 734 12.56 14.30 -20.93
C GLY A 734 12.83 14.17 -19.43
N ASP A 735 12.34 15.12 -18.68
CA ASP A 735 12.60 15.29 -17.27
C ASP A 735 11.53 14.53 -16.45
N PRO A 736 11.79 13.30 -15.96
CA PRO A 736 10.80 12.54 -15.19
C PRO A 736 10.54 13.20 -13.84
N VAL A 737 9.27 13.43 -13.53
CA VAL A 737 8.85 14.11 -12.29
C VAL A 737 8.07 13.20 -11.33
N ASP A 738 7.34 12.21 -11.86
CA ASP A 738 6.57 11.26 -11.03
C ASP A 738 6.47 9.89 -11.71
N LEU A 739 6.37 8.83 -10.90
CA LEU A 739 6.26 7.44 -11.32
C LEU A 739 5.10 6.75 -10.60
N ARG A 740 4.31 5.95 -11.32
CA ARG A 740 3.27 5.10 -10.71
C ARG A 740 3.08 3.82 -11.50
N VAL A 741 2.73 2.75 -10.80
CA VAL A 741 2.24 1.52 -11.44
C VAL A 741 0.75 1.71 -11.72
N GLY A 742 0.36 1.57 -12.98
CA GLY A 742 -1.01 1.72 -13.41
C GLY A 742 -1.86 0.47 -13.16
N LEU A 743 -3.17 0.62 -13.32
CA LEU A 743 -4.15 -0.48 -13.17
C LEU A 743 -3.91 -1.63 -14.16
N ASP A 744 -3.26 -1.35 -15.28
CA ASP A 744 -2.87 -2.33 -16.31
C ASP A 744 -1.52 -3.02 -16.01
N GLY A 745 -0.92 -2.74 -14.86
CA GLY A 745 0.36 -3.28 -14.45
C GLY A 745 1.57 -2.70 -15.19
N ALA A 746 1.42 -1.63 -15.98
CA ALA A 746 2.54 -0.91 -16.59
C ALA A 746 3.10 0.15 -15.62
N LEU A 747 4.36 0.51 -15.80
CA LEU A 747 4.96 1.67 -15.13
C LEU A 747 4.67 2.92 -15.95
N TYR A 748 3.95 3.85 -15.37
CA TYR A 748 3.71 5.17 -15.94
C TYR A 748 4.75 6.15 -15.43
N VAL A 749 5.26 6.95 -16.37
CA VAL A 749 6.32 7.96 -16.13
C VAL A 749 5.77 9.30 -16.57
N LEU A 750 5.58 10.20 -15.61
CA LEU A 750 5.25 11.58 -15.92
C LEU A 750 6.53 12.35 -16.19
N THR A 751 6.60 12.97 -17.35
CA THR A 751 7.59 14.00 -17.67
C THR A 751 6.91 15.38 -17.69
N ARG A 752 7.69 16.43 -17.77
CA ARG A 752 7.14 17.79 -17.83
C ARG A 752 6.16 18.00 -19.01
N GLY A 753 6.28 17.23 -20.11
CA GLY A 753 5.50 17.39 -21.33
C GLY A 753 4.59 16.23 -21.73
N ALA A 754 4.74 15.07 -21.09
CA ALA A 754 4.05 13.85 -21.49
C ALA A 754 3.86 12.87 -20.34
N LEU A 755 2.88 11.99 -20.47
CA LEU A 755 2.74 10.77 -19.68
C LEU A 755 3.15 9.59 -20.56
N LEU A 756 4.21 8.91 -20.18
CA LEU A 756 4.75 7.74 -20.86
C LEU A 756 4.26 6.48 -20.15
N ARG A 757 4.17 5.38 -20.90
CA ARG A 757 3.82 4.05 -20.39
C ARG A 757 4.91 3.07 -20.75
N ILE A 758 5.48 2.38 -19.76
CA ILE A 758 6.43 1.28 -19.95
C ILE A 758 5.71 -0.01 -19.55
N GLY A 759 5.53 -0.91 -20.50
CA GLY A 759 4.89 -2.19 -20.30
C GLY A 759 5.80 -3.35 -20.71
N ALA A 760 5.53 -4.55 -20.21
CA ALA A 760 6.09 -5.76 -20.79
C ALA A 760 5.45 -6.05 -22.15
N GLN A 761 6.25 -6.64 -23.08
CA GLN A 761 5.78 -7.09 -24.40
C GLN A 761 4.97 -8.36 -24.30
#